data_63d14d689f8105788c2d2957c4b33aca
#
_entry.id   63d14d689f8105788c2d2957c4b33aca
#
_cell.length_a   1.000
_cell.length_b   1.000
_cell.length_c   1.000
_cell.angle_alpha   90.00
_cell.angle_beta   90.00
_cell.angle_gamma   90.00
#
_symmetry.space_group_name_H-M   'P 1'
#
loop_
_entity.id
_entity.type
_entity.pdbx_description
1 polymer ?
#
loop_
_entity_poly.entity_id
_entity_poly.type
_entity_poly.pdbx_seq_one_letter_code
_entity_poly.pdbx_strand_id
1 'polypeptide(L)'
;MAGVQVASDTEVLLNRTLHVEGIRCRFGDPVWDLSAAIEDRHSAGQAVHWHRFPTPYRHACKLYLFALLNIVDDAPRLDSARSLCPHVKTILGELVPLRRFTMWLVEMRLTSFGQVSAEHLDGYLRHVTETGGVSAGSKRCALQAIKRLHLYRDTVPAHCRLPAGPLWGGASARGLANYESSWGKPNTTPRIHPDVMEPLLSAALMVTNTVAADLLPAARNLLAMRHLAHQIAPDIRRARTRTVSVFETTKAQLECLLAALGRDDAALPGIRTSDTTSVDLMGLAVGGWLHHTELKRMKETPVMLAKCGLPIDVDMLRANIFSTIGTHPWRDEPVDASELVQLLRHVTTACFLVIAYLSGVRTGEALNLRRGCITRGSKLELTFMSGHQLKADDRRRDRSPATIPWVVTDETAHAVSVLEQITVSDLLFPGFELCSQDQFLFGCTRTRTPGSINADITRFIEWFNRDVCPAVSHPLIGADPQGTIQVPRLRRTLAWHIVRRPGGTIAGATQYGHLHTQMIHGYAGGADSGFLDEITFEQFLHRAETIHDDAHRLERGEHVSGPAADEYRARVARVHTFAGLTVTTKSQINSALSNPDLQIHHGAVVTCVFRRATAACLEPTDSSAEPSWNRCRLGCVNAARTDRDAANLRQHVIALQRDLATPGLPAPLRERIQTRLIEHRKALTGHESSRPPTSPLQDGEAE
;
A
#
# COMPACT_ATOMS: atom_id res chain seq x y z
N MET A 1 -0.94 -32.27 28.62
CA MET A 1 -1.99 -32.80 27.72
C MET A 1 -1.41 -34.02 27.01
N ALA A 2 -2.08 -35.17 27.07
CA ALA A 2 -1.66 -36.34 26.30
C ALA A 2 -1.74 -36.00 24.81
N GLY A 3 -0.76 -36.46 24.02
CA GLY A 3 -0.66 -36.12 22.59
C GLY A 3 -1.97 -36.39 21.86
N VAL A 4 -2.53 -35.36 21.23
CA VAL A 4 -3.85 -35.42 20.57
C VAL A 4 -3.74 -36.34 19.37
N GLN A 5 -4.48 -37.45 19.38
CA GLN A 5 -4.76 -38.21 18.16
C GLN A 5 -5.85 -37.43 17.37
N VAL A 6 -5.53 -37.00 16.15
CA VAL A 6 -6.46 -36.29 15.31
C VAL A 6 -7.08 -37.27 14.30
N ALA A 7 -8.40 -37.38 14.28
CA ALA A 7 -9.10 -38.23 13.32
C ALA A 7 -8.94 -37.72 11.88
N SER A 8 -8.92 -38.64 10.91
CA SER A 8 -8.68 -38.27 9.50
C SER A 8 -9.74 -37.34 8.90
N ASP A 9 -10.95 -37.38 9.44
CA ASP A 9 -12.09 -36.56 9.01
C ASP A 9 -12.18 -35.19 9.71
N THR A 10 -11.29 -34.92 10.69
CA THR A 10 -11.25 -33.65 11.42
C THR A 10 -10.94 -32.49 10.48
N GLU A 11 -11.70 -31.42 10.54
CA GLU A 11 -11.41 -30.19 9.79
C GLU A 11 -10.09 -29.57 10.24
N VAL A 12 -9.29 -29.04 9.28
CA VAL A 12 -7.96 -28.52 9.56
C VAL A 12 -8.00 -27.11 10.16
N LEU A 13 -9.01 -26.31 9.84
CA LEU A 13 -9.12 -24.89 10.22
C LEU A 13 -10.21 -24.66 11.28
N LEU A 14 -10.18 -25.43 12.39
CA LEU A 14 -11.22 -25.36 13.44
C LEU A 14 -11.27 -24.01 14.15
N ASN A 15 -10.12 -23.44 14.47
CA ASN A 15 -10.00 -22.23 15.30
C ASN A 15 -9.44 -21.03 14.51
N ARG A 16 -9.74 -20.97 13.21
CA ARG A 16 -9.34 -19.84 12.34
C ARG A 16 -10.55 -19.16 11.75
N THR A 17 -10.49 -17.84 11.66
CA THR A 17 -11.48 -17.05 10.91
C THR A 17 -11.38 -17.42 9.44
N LEU A 18 -12.50 -17.79 8.83
CA LEU A 18 -12.59 -18.09 7.41
C LEU A 18 -13.09 -16.85 6.67
N HIS A 19 -12.36 -16.49 5.62
CA HIS A 19 -12.66 -15.34 4.75
C HIS A 19 -13.27 -15.77 3.41
N VAL A 20 -13.32 -17.08 3.15
CA VAL A 20 -13.93 -17.69 1.95
C VAL A 20 -14.73 -18.89 2.36
N GLU A 21 -15.96 -18.96 1.90
CA GLU A 21 -16.81 -20.14 2.05
C GLU A 21 -16.46 -21.24 1.03
N GLY A 22 -16.75 -22.47 1.40
CA GLY A 22 -16.69 -23.64 0.48
C GLY A 22 -15.33 -24.35 0.41
N ILE A 23 -14.23 -23.78 0.91
CA ILE A 23 -12.93 -24.48 0.96
C ILE A 23 -12.76 -25.08 2.35
N ARG A 24 -12.99 -26.38 2.47
CA ARG A 24 -12.76 -27.15 3.71
C ARG A 24 -11.85 -28.30 3.40
N CYS A 25 -10.80 -28.46 4.18
CA CYS A 25 -9.90 -29.60 4.11
C CYS A 25 -9.89 -30.36 5.43
N ARG A 26 -9.70 -31.66 5.34
CA ARG A 26 -9.67 -32.58 6.47
C ARG A 26 -8.24 -33.03 6.75
N PHE A 27 -7.99 -33.47 7.98
CA PHE A 27 -6.67 -33.90 8.42
C PHE A 27 -6.08 -35.02 7.54
N GLY A 28 -6.92 -35.95 7.09
CA GLY A 28 -6.54 -37.06 6.20
C GLY A 28 -6.12 -36.64 4.80
N ASP A 29 -6.58 -35.50 4.30
CA ASP A 29 -6.42 -35.10 2.93
C ASP A 29 -4.94 -35.01 2.47
N PRO A 30 -4.65 -35.38 1.21
CA PRO A 30 -3.30 -35.29 0.67
C PRO A 30 -2.83 -33.85 0.42
N VAL A 31 -3.75 -32.90 0.34
CA VAL A 31 -3.50 -31.46 0.16
C VAL A 31 -4.37 -30.69 1.14
N TRP A 32 -3.76 -29.78 1.92
CA TRP A 32 -4.50 -28.85 2.75
C TRP A 32 -4.49 -27.47 2.09
N ASP A 33 -5.62 -27.04 1.57
CA ASP A 33 -5.80 -25.68 1.07
C ASP A 33 -6.17 -24.75 2.26
N LEU A 34 -5.23 -23.91 2.67
CA LEU A 34 -5.40 -22.99 3.78
C LEU A 34 -5.86 -21.58 3.32
N SER A 35 -6.18 -21.42 2.04
CA SER A 35 -6.56 -20.13 1.46
C SER A 35 -7.79 -19.51 2.13
N ALA A 36 -8.71 -20.35 2.62
CA ALA A 36 -9.91 -19.87 3.33
C ALA A 36 -9.59 -19.03 4.59
N ALA A 37 -8.48 -19.34 5.28
CA ALA A 37 -8.06 -18.62 6.48
C ALA A 37 -7.06 -17.48 6.20
N ILE A 38 -6.89 -17.10 4.94
CA ILE A 38 -6.02 -16.00 4.54
C ILE A 38 -6.86 -14.91 3.90
N GLU A 39 -6.90 -13.75 4.54
CA GLU A 39 -7.61 -12.58 4.02
C GLU A 39 -6.95 -12.02 2.75
N ASP A 40 -5.62 -12.05 2.72
CA ASP A 40 -4.80 -11.51 1.64
C ASP A 40 -4.87 -12.39 0.39
N ARG A 41 -5.62 -11.91 -0.61
CA ARG A 41 -5.94 -12.64 -1.85
C ARG A 41 -4.81 -12.69 -2.88
N HIS A 42 -3.75 -11.90 -2.73
CA HIS A 42 -2.62 -11.89 -3.68
C HIS A 42 -1.58 -12.99 -3.42
N SER A 43 -1.73 -13.75 -2.35
CA SER A 43 -0.77 -14.80 -2.02
C SER A 43 -0.99 -16.05 -2.89
N ALA A 44 0.03 -16.41 -3.63
CA ALA A 44 0.09 -17.71 -4.31
C ALA A 44 0.55 -18.80 -3.34
N GLY A 45 0.24 -20.08 -3.63
CA GLY A 45 0.81 -21.23 -2.91
C GLY A 45 0.28 -21.43 -1.50
N GLN A 46 -1.00 -21.19 -1.28
CA GLN A 46 -1.67 -21.31 0.03
C GLN A 46 -1.99 -22.76 0.43
N ALA A 47 -1.56 -23.73 -0.35
CA ALA A 47 -1.82 -25.15 -0.11
C ALA A 47 -0.58 -25.90 0.37
N VAL A 48 -0.78 -26.82 1.29
CA VAL A 48 0.25 -27.75 1.78
C VAL A 48 0.10 -29.07 1.06
N HIS A 49 1.07 -29.40 0.22
CA HIS A 49 1.13 -30.66 -0.51
C HIS A 49 1.93 -31.70 0.28
N TRP A 50 1.24 -32.62 0.95
CA TRP A 50 1.86 -33.58 1.85
C TRP A 50 2.76 -34.61 1.16
N HIS A 51 2.53 -34.92 -0.12
CA HIS A 51 3.41 -35.78 -0.90
C HIS A 51 4.85 -35.27 -1.02
N ARG A 52 5.05 -33.94 -0.83
CA ARG A 52 6.37 -33.31 -0.88
C ARG A 52 7.21 -33.52 0.37
N PHE A 53 6.60 -34.02 1.46
CA PHE A 53 7.30 -34.37 2.70
C PHE A 53 7.71 -35.84 2.68
N PRO A 54 8.91 -36.19 3.22
CA PRO A 54 9.32 -37.58 3.37
C PRO A 54 8.29 -38.39 4.12
N THR A 55 7.97 -39.60 3.62
CA THR A 55 6.93 -40.45 4.18
C THR A 55 7.05 -40.70 5.67
N PRO A 56 8.25 -40.95 6.27
CA PRO A 56 8.39 -41.16 7.70
C PRO A 56 7.94 -39.98 8.58
N TYR A 57 8.11 -38.75 8.05
CA TYR A 57 7.83 -37.51 8.82
C TYR A 57 6.49 -36.89 8.51
N ARG A 58 5.78 -37.35 7.48
CA ARG A 58 4.55 -36.71 6.98
C ARG A 58 3.48 -36.60 8.06
N HIS A 59 3.24 -37.67 8.81
CA HIS A 59 2.23 -37.68 9.87
C HIS A 59 2.60 -36.74 11.02
N ALA A 60 3.85 -36.78 11.48
CA ALA A 60 4.34 -35.91 12.55
C ALA A 60 4.26 -34.43 12.15
N CYS A 61 4.60 -34.09 10.89
CA CYS A 61 4.46 -32.74 10.36
C CYS A 61 2.99 -32.29 10.24
N LYS A 62 2.06 -33.22 9.89
CA LYS A 62 0.63 -32.94 9.91
C LYS A 62 0.15 -32.59 11.32
N LEU A 63 0.50 -33.37 12.32
CA LEU A 63 0.14 -33.13 13.73
C LEU A 63 0.68 -31.78 14.21
N TYR A 64 1.94 -31.51 13.93
CA TYR A 64 2.57 -30.25 14.29
C TYR A 64 1.87 -29.04 13.63
N LEU A 65 1.61 -29.13 12.33
CA LEU A 65 0.96 -28.05 11.59
C LEU A 65 -0.48 -27.85 12.07
N PHE A 66 -1.20 -28.93 12.37
CA PHE A 66 -2.54 -28.87 12.94
C PHE A 66 -2.54 -28.15 14.29
N ALA A 67 -1.56 -28.47 15.17
CA ALA A 67 -1.39 -27.78 16.45
C ALA A 67 -1.12 -26.28 16.26
N LEU A 68 -0.22 -25.92 15.34
CA LEU A 68 0.05 -24.51 14.99
C LEU A 68 -1.18 -23.75 14.49
N LEU A 69 -2.05 -24.42 13.75
CA LEU A 69 -3.25 -23.81 13.19
C LEU A 69 -4.34 -23.62 14.25
N ASN A 70 -4.45 -24.51 15.24
CA ASN A 70 -5.63 -24.62 16.10
C ASN A 70 -5.41 -24.29 17.57
N ILE A 71 -4.16 -24.32 18.09
CA ILE A 71 -3.86 -23.87 19.45
C ILE A 71 -3.68 -22.35 19.42
N VAL A 72 -4.68 -21.63 19.97
CA VAL A 72 -4.77 -20.17 19.84
C VAL A 72 -4.50 -19.48 21.17
N ASP A 73 -5.20 -19.86 22.23
CA ASP A 73 -5.17 -19.13 23.52
C ASP A 73 -3.95 -19.52 24.39
N ASP A 74 -3.56 -20.79 24.38
CA ASP A 74 -2.42 -21.34 25.11
C ASP A 74 -1.23 -21.63 24.18
N ALA A 75 -1.11 -20.90 23.06
CA ALA A 75 -0.06 -21.13 22.09
C ALA A 75 1.32 -20.87 22.71
N PRO A 76 2.26 -21.84 22.63
CA PRO A 76 3.62 -21.64 23.07
C PRO A 76 4.27 -20.49 22.31
N ARG A 77 4.98 -19.61 23.03
CA ARG A 77 5.59 -18.40 22.45
C ARG A 77 7.09 -18.55 22.23
N LEU A 78 7.56 -18.12 21.08
CA LEU A 78 8.97 -17.80 20.90
C LEU A 78 9.28 -16.43 21.51
N ASP A 79 10.43 -16.26 22.15
CA ASP A 79 10.85 -15.02 22.83
C ASP A 79 10.77 -13.78 21.95
N SER A 80 10.87 -13.93 20.63
CA SER A 80 10.77 -12.84 19.66
C SER A 80 9.36 -12.66 19.05
N ALA A 81 8.39 -13.49 19.42
CA ALA A 81 7.07 -13.44 18.80
C ALA A 81 6.19 -12.38 19.48
N ARG A 82 5.66 -11.45 18.67
CA ARG A 82 4.72 -10.41 19.11
C ARG A 82 3.28 -10.92 19.22
N SER A 83 2.95 -12.03 18.56
CA SER A 83 1.62 -12.64 18.51
C SER A 83 1.55 -13.93 19.31
N LEU A 84 0.38 -14.16 19.92
CA LEU A 84 0.04 -15.41 20.63
C LEU A 84 0.00 -16.62 19.69
N CYS A 85 -0.50 -16.42 18.46
CA CYS A 85 -0.67 -17.45 17.46
C CYS A 85 -0.08 -16.98 16.12
N PRO A 86 0.75 -17.78 15.44
CA PRO A 86 1.34 -17.37 14.18
C PRO A 86 0.25 -17.25 13.09
N HIS A 87 0.37 -16.19 12.29
CA HIS A 87 -0.48 -16.01 11.11
C HIS A 87 -0.29 -17.16 10.12
N VAL A 88 -1.36 -17.57 9.40
CA VAL A 88 -1.31 -18.72 8.47
C VAL A 88 -0.18 -18.55 7.42
N LYS A 89 0.08 -17.35 6.94
CA LYS A 89 1.22 -17.08 6.04
C LYS A 89 2.59 -17.34 6.68
N THR A 90 2.73 -17.04 7.96
CA THR A 90 3.97 -17.35 8.72
C THR A 90 4.18 -18.86 8.79
N ILE A 91 3.09 -19.60 9.06
CA ILE A 91 3.10 -21.06 9.08
C ILE A 91 3.50 -21.61 7.71
N LEU A 92 2.89 -21.12 6.64
CA LEU A 92 3.23 -21.51 5.26
C LEU A 92 4.69 -21.20 4.90
N GLY A 93 5.22 -20.09 5.40
CA GLY A 93 6.63 -19.71 5.22
C GLY A 93 7.63 -20.68 5.88
N GLU A 94 7.19 -21.46 6.90
CA GLU A 94 8.03 -22.43 7.59
C GLU A 94 8.01 -23.83 6.94
N LEU A 95 7.11 -24.09 6.00
CA LEU A 95 6.99 -25.40 5.37
C LEU A 95 8.25 -25.79 4.58
N VAL A 96 8.87 -24.86 3.88
CA VAL A 96 10.10 -25.14 3.13
C VAL A 96 11.27 -25.46 4.05
N PRO A 97 11.55 -24.66 5.09
CA PRO A 97 12.52 -25.01 6.12
C PRO A 97 12.23 -26.35 6.80
N LEU A 98 11.01 -26.60 7.21
CA LEU A 98 10.61 -27.84 7.86
C LEU A 98 10.83 -29.06 6.94
N ARG A 99 10.46 -28.95 5.67
CA ARG A 99 10.70 -30.01 4.69
C ARG A 99 12.19 -30.28 4.50
N ARG A 100 13.01 -29.23 4.37
CA ARG A 100 14.47 -29.38 4.25
C ARG A 100 15.05 -30.09 5.47
N PHE A 101 14.61 -29.74 6.67
CA PHE A 101 15.03 -30.42 7.87
C PHE A 101 14.67 -31.91 7.84
N THR A 102 13.43 -32.25 7.50
CA THR A 102 13.01 -33.68 7.42
C THR A 102 13.74 -34.44 6.32
N MET A 103 14.10 -33.82 5.21
CA MET A 103 14.94 -34.43 4.17
C MET A 103 16.35 -34.71 4.71
N TRP A 104 16.96 -33.73 5.38
CA TRP A 104 18.26 -33.89 6.02
C TRP A 104 18.27 -35.03 7.07
N LEU A 105 17.20 -35.15 7.86
CA LEU A 105 17.05 -36.27 8.81
C LEU A 105 16.99 -37.65 8.11
N VAL A 106 16.33 -37.72 6.96
CA VAL A 106 16.33 -38.96 6.14
C VAL A 106 17.74 -39.29 5.62
N GLU A 107 18.51 -38.32 5.21
CA GLU A 107 19.93 -38.48 4.82
C GLU A 107 20.78 -39.01 6.00
N MET A 108 20.45 -38.59 7.24
CA MET A 108 21.02 -39.12 8.47
C MET A 108 20.44 -40.49 8.89
N ARG A 109 19.61 -41.12 8.04
CA ARG A 109 18.94 -42.43 8.28
C ARG A 109 18.00 -42.42 9.48
N LEU A 110 17.48 -41.30 9.90
CA LEU A 110 16.48 -41.18 10.95
C LEU A 110 15.08 -41.26 10.34
N THR A 111 14.16 -41.94 11.02
CA THR A 111 12.79 -42.18 10.54
C THR A 111 11.72 -41.56 11.43
N SER A 112 12.07 -40.96 12.54
CA SER A 112 11.14 -40.25 13.43
C SER A 112 11.83 -39.11 14.18
N PHE A 113 11.08 -38.11 14.60
CA PHE A 113 11.62 -37.02 15.44
C PHE A 113 12.08 -37.53 16.82
N GLY A 114 11.50 -38.63 17.34
CA GLY A 114 11.89 -39.23 18.61
C GLY A 114 13.31 -39.87 18.59
N GLN A 115 13.87 -40.11 17.41
CA GLN A 115 15.26 -40.60 17.24
C GLN A 115 16.29 -39.48 17.16
N VAL A 116 15.84 -38.22 17.06
CA VAL A 116 16.73 -37.07 16.95
C VAL A 116 17.39 -36.80 18.30
N SER A 117 18.73 -36.80 18.35
CA SER A 117 19.52 -36.40 19.52
C SER A 117 19.95 -34.94 19.46
N ALA A 118 20.50 -34.41 20.55
CA ALA A 118 21.12 -33.10 20.60
C ALA A 118 22.26 -32.96 19.55
N GLU A 119 23.06 -34.01 19.37
CA GLU A 119 24.15 -34.03 18.38
C GLU A 119 23.64 -33.92 16.96
N HIS A 120 22.49 -34.52 16.62
CA HIS A 120 21.85 -34.36 15.34
C HIS A 120 21.38 -32.90 15.13
N LEU A 121 20.85 -32.25 16.17
CA LEU A 121 20.43 -30.84 16.08
C LEU A 121 21.62 -29.89 15.92
N ASP A 122 22.74 -30.17 16.58
CA ASP A 122 24.01 -29.43 16.40
C ASP A 122 24.60 -29.67 15.02
N GLY A 123 24.48 -30.88 14.49
CA GLY A 123 24.83 -31.21 13.11
C GLY A 123 23.99 -30.44 12.10
N TYR A 124 22.68 -30.34 12.33
CA TYR A 124 21.80 -29.52 11.48
C TYR A 124 22.10 -28.02 11.57
N LEU A 125 22.41 -27.52 12.76
CA LEU A 125 22.84 -26.13 12.93
C LEU A 125 24.06 -25.83 12.08
N ARG A 126 25.11 -26.67 12.14
CA ARG A 126 26.29 -26.54 11.30
C ARG A 126 25.94 -26.61 9.81
N HIS A 127 25.15 -27.59 9.40
CA HIS A 127 24.68 -27.71 8.02
C HIS A 127 24.04 -26.41 7.52
N VAL A 128 23.14 -25.79 8.29
CA VAL A 128 22.46 -24.54 7.92
C VAL A 128 23.42 -23.35 7.91
N THR A 129 24.31 -23.24 8.89
CA THR A 129 25.21 -22.09 9.05
C THR A 129 26.38 -22.11 8.06
N GLU A 130 26.88 -23.30 7.72
CA GLU A 130 28.03 -23.48 6.81
C GLU A 130 27.62 -23.55 5.34
N THR A 131 26.34 -23.76 5.01
CA THR A 131 25.88 -23.80 3.62
C THR A 131 26.16 -22.45 2.94
N GLY A 132 27.02 -22.48 1.93
CA GLY A 132 27.38 -21.31 1.11
C GLY A 132 26.21 -20.82 0.25
N GLY A 133 26.24 -19.53 -0.15
CA GLY A 133 25.26 -18.94 -1.06
C GLY A 133 23.87 -18.68 -0.45
N VAL A 134 23.63 -18.98 0.84
CA VAL A 134 22.36 -18.77 1.53
C VAL A 134 22.44 -17.52 2.41
N SER A 135 21.48 -16.60 2.27
CA SER A 135 21.44 -15.38 3.06
C SER A 135 21.25 -15.65 4.56
N ALA A 136 21.80 -14.79 5.43
CA ALA A 136 21.59 -14.86 6.87
C ALA A 136 20.09 -14.83 7.27
N GLY A 137 19.26 -14.12 6.51
CA GLY A 137 17.80 -14.12 6.67
C GLY A 137 17.18 -15.50 6.43
N SER A 138 17.59 -16.21 5.40
CA SER A 138 17.12 -17.57 5.10
C SER A 138 17.61 -18.58 6.13
N LYS A 139 18.88 -18.46 6.58
CA LYS A 139 19.43 -19.29 7.69
C LYS A 139 18.63 -19.09 8.97
N ARG A 140 18.36 -17.82 9.32
CA ARG A 140 17.51 -17.48 10.47
C ARG A 140 16.11 -18.11 10.36
N CYS A 141 15.46 -18.04 9.20
CA CYS A 141 14.13 -18.66 9.00
C CYS A 141 14.18 -20.18 9.17
N ALA A 142 15.24 -20.84 8.67
CA ALA A 142 15.42 -22.28 8.84
C ALA A 142 15.53 -22.67 10.33
N LEU A 143 16.40 -21.99 11.07
CA LEU A 143 16.57 -22.25 12.50
C LEU A 143 15.33 -21.89 13.33
N GLN A 144 14.62 -20.83 12.96
CA GLN A 144 13.37 -20.40 13.58
C GLN A 144 12.27 -21.47 13.46
N ALA A 145 12.15 -22.11 12.29
CA ALA A 145 11.17 -23.17 12.06
C ALA A 145 11.42 -24.38 13.00
N ILE A 146 12.69 -24.76 13.21
CA ILE A 146 13.03 -25.86 14.11
C ILE A 146 12.80 -25.49 15.58
N LYS A 147 13.14 -24.26 15.98
CA LYS A 147 12.82 -23.77 17.33
C LYS A 147 11.31 -23.78 17.58
N ARG A 148 10.48 -23.46 16.59
CA ARG A 148 9.03 -23.53 16.73
C ARG A 148 8.53 -24.98 16.77
N LEU A 149 9.06 -25.87 15.94
CA LEU A 149 8.75 -27.31 16.02
C LEU A 149 9.04 -27.86 17.42
N HIS A 150 10.20 -27.52 17.99
CA HIS A 150 10.57 -27.90 19.34
C HIS A 150 9.64 -27.31 20.40
N LEU A 151 9.26 -26.05 20.26
CA LEU A 151 8.36 -25.36 21.19
C LEU A 151 6.99 -26.05 21.31
N TYR A 152 6.51 -26.62 20.19
CA TYR A 152 5.24 -27.35 20.11
C TYR A 152 5.39 -28.87 20.39
N ARG A 153 6.55 -29.34 20.86
CA ARG A 153 6.83 -30.79 21.09
C ARG A 153 5.83 -31.47 21.98
N ASP A 154 5.34 -30.78 22.99
CA ASP A 154 4.43 -31.40 24.01
C ASP A 154 2.97 -31.46 23.50
N THR A 155 2.66 -30.91 22.35
CA THR A 155 1.35 -30.99 21.69
C THR A 155 1.20 -32.23 20.81
N VAL A 156 2.29 -32.97 20.55
CA VAL A 156 2.32 -34.16 19.68
C VAL A 156 2.72 -35.42 20.44
N PRO A 157 2.40 -36.64 19.94
CA PRO A 157 2.81 -37.90 20.56
C PRO A 157 4.32 -38.03 20.73
N ALA A 158 4.76 -38.81 21.70
CA ALA A 158 6.17 -38.94 22.11
C ALA A 158 7.13 -39.27 20.95
N HIS A 159 6.75 -40.18 20.05
CA HIS A 159 7.56 -40.56 18.89
C HIS A 159 7.69 -39.44 17.83
N CYS A 160 6.83 -38.43 17.91
CA CYS A 160 6.84 -37.25 17.05
C CYS A 160 7.57 -36.02 17.68
N ARG A 161 8.18 -36.20 18.85
CA ARG A 161 8.82 -35.13 19.63
C ARG A 161 10.30 -35.00 19.32
N LEU A 162 10.79 -33.81 19.22
CA LEU A 162 12.22 -33.50 19.34
C LEU A 162 12.68 -33.66 20.81
N PRO A 163 14.00 -33.84 21.07
CA PRO A 163 14.52 -34.06 22.43
C PRO A 163 14.14 -32.93 23.39
N ALA A 164 14.13 -33.20 24.67
CA ALA A 164 13.88 -32.24 25.73
C ALA A 164 15.11 -31.32 25.95
N GLY A 165 14.88 -30.17 26.57
CA GLY A 165 15.91 -29.19 26.91
C GLY A 165 16.00 -28.05 25.88
N PRO A 166 16.76 -27.02 26.22
CA PRO A 166 16.86 -25.83 25.37
C PRO A 166 17.67 -26.14 24.10
N LEU A 167 17.07 -25.92 22.92
CA LEU A 167 17.79 -26.05 21.66
C LEU A 167 18.95 -25.06 21.60
N TRP A 168 20.15 -25.59 21.26
CA TRP A 168 21.37 -24.78 21.05
C TRP A 168 21.67 -23.84 22.22
N GLY A 169 21.55 -24.37 23.45
CA GLY A 169 21.80 -23.59 24.66
C GLY A 169 20.84 -22.42 24.89
N GLY A 170 19.68 -22.42 24.26
CA GLY A 170 18.72 -21.31 24.33
C GLY A 170 19.06 -20.15 23.38
N ALA A 171 20.15 -20.20 22.63
CA ALA A 171 20.55 -19.13 21.73
C ALA A 171 19.45 -18.78 20.69
N SER A 172 19.28 -17.50 20.38
CA SER A 172 18.28 -17.06 19.42
C SER A 172 18.64 -17.46 17.99
N ALA A 173 17.64 -17.81 17.16
CA ALA A 173 17.86 -18.12 15.74
C ALA A 173 18.52 -16.94 14.99
N ARG A 174 18.36 -15.74 15.50
CA ARG A 174 19.00 -14.53 14.99
C ARG A 174 20.51 -14.53 15.26
N GLY A 175 20.90 -14.79 16.52
CA GLY A 175 22.31 -14.87 16.90
C GLY A 175 23.03 -16.01 16.17
N LEU A 176 22.42 -17.23 16.14
CA LEU A 176 22.97 -18.39 15.47
C LEU A 176 23.18 -18.18 13.95
N ALA A 177 22.34 -17.42 13.31
CA ALA A 177 22.44 -17.13 11.88
C ALA A 177 23.29 -15.89 11.55
N ASN A 178 23.89 -15.23 12.55
CA ASN A 178 24.56 -13.94 12.41
C ASN A 178 23.70 -12.92 11.64
N TYR A 179 22.37 -12.92 11.93
CA TYR A 179 21.42 -12.07 11.24
C TYR A 179 21.31 -10.73 11.96
N GLU A 180 21.86 -9.70 11.36
CA GLU A 180 21.66 -8.34 11.83
C GLU A 180 20.23 -7.86 11.53
N SER A 181 19.59 -7.22 12.50
CA SER A 181 18.27 -6.63 12.31
C SER A 181 18.36 -5.46 11.34
N SER A 182 17.42 -5.37 10.45
CA SER A 182 17.16 -4.15 9.69
C SER A 182 16.41 -3.08 10.51
N TRP A 183 16.08 -3.37 11.76
CA TRP A 183 15.36 -2.42 12.64
C TRP A 183 16.28 -1.26 12.99
N GLY A 184 15.84 -0.04 12.69
CA GLY A 184 16.68 1.15 12.84
C GLY A 184 17.65 1.42 11.69
N LYS A 185 17.82 0.48 10.76
CA LYS A 185 18.59 0.73 9.52
C LYS A 185 17.67 1.35 8.45
N PRO A 186 18.21 2.22 7.59
CA PRO A 186 17.44 2.77 6.47
C PRO A 186 16.92 1.65 5.57
N ASN A 187 15.72 1.84 5.03
CA ASN A 187 15.16 0.91 4.07
C ASN A 187 16.04 0.91 2.79
N THR A 188 16.48 -0.25 2.37
CA THR A 188 17.34 -0.44 1.19
C THR A 188 16.62 -0.33 -0.15
N THR A 189 15.28 -0.29 -0.16
CA THR A 189 14.51 -0.10 -1.40
C THR A 189 14.75 1.31 -1.96
N PRO A 190 15.34 1.47 -3.16
CA PRO A 190 15.58 2.79 -3.71
C PRO A 190 14.27 3.50 -4.12
N ARG A 191 14.27 4.82 -4.13
CA ARG A 191 13.19 5.62 -4.74
C ARG A 191 13.28 5.55 -6.27
N ILE A 192 12.20 5.90 -6.97
CA ILE A 192 12.22 6.10 -8.41
C ILE A 192 12.76 7.51 -8.67
N HIS A 193 13.64 7.65 -9.67
CA HIS A 193 14.22 8.94 -10.03
C HIS A 193 13.10 9.90 -10.51
N PRO A 194 13.13 11.20 -10.18
CA PRO A 194 12.12 12.16 -10.60
C PRO A 194 11.88 12.17 -12.11
N ASP A 195 12.95 12.19 -12.92
CA ASP A 195 12.89 12.19 -14.40
C ASP A 195 12.21 10.96 -14.99
N VAL A 196 12.01 9.91 -14.17
CA VAL A 196 11.27 8.71 -14.56
C VAL A 196 9.87 8.70 -13.94
N MET A 197 9.75 9.15 -12.67
CA MET A 197 8.46 9.13 -11.97
C MET A 197 7.46 10.13 -12.54
N GLU A 198 7.92 11.33 -12.90
CA GLU A 198 7.06 12.38 -13.46
C GLU A 198 6.43 11.97 -14.80
N PRO A 199 7.20 11.52 -15.83
CA PRO A 199 6.61 11.02 -17.06
C PRO A 199 5.73 9.79 -16.84
N LEU A 200 6.12 8.87 -15.93
CA LEU A 200 5.33 7.68 -15.63
C LEU A 200 3.97 8.01 -15.02
N LEU A 201 3.93 8.94 -14.06
CA LEU A 201 2.67 9.37 -13.43
C LEU A 201 1.81 10.14 -14.43
N SER A 202 2.41 11.05 -15.20
CA SER A 202 1.71 11.80 -16.25
C SER A 202 1.07 10.85 -17.27
N ALA A 203 1.82 9.85 -17.75
CA ALA A 203 1.32 8.81 -18.64
C ALA A 203 0.17 8.01 -18.01
N ALA A 204 0.31 7.62 -16.75
CA ALA A 204 -0.75 6.87 -16.05
C ALA A 204 -2.03 7.71 -15.89
N LEU A 205 -1.93 8.98 -15.53
CA LEU A 205 -3.07 9.90 -15.43
C LEU A 205 -3.72 10.12 -16.81
N MET A 206 -2.92 10.31 -17.86
CA MET A 206 -3.40 10.45 -19.23
C MET A 206 -4.19 9.22 -19.69
N VAL A 207 -3.66 8.03 -19.46
CA VAL A 207 -4.34 6.77 -19.81
C VAL A 207 -5.63 6.60 -18.99
N THR A 208 -5.61 6.94 -17.72
CA THR A 208 -6.79 6.82 -16.85
C THR A 208 -7.89 7.80 -17.22
N ASN A 209 -7.53 9.06 -17.54
CA ASN A 209 -8.51 10.11 -17.79
C ASN A 209 -8.98 10.18 -19.24
N THR A 210 -8.10 9.86 -20.20
CA THR A 210 -8.37 10.08 -21.63
C THR A 210 -8.56 8.75 -22.38
N VAL A 211 -7.55 7.87 -22.37
CA VAL A 211 -7.61 6.61 -23.12
C VAL A 211 -8.73 5.71 -22.59
N ALA A 212 -8.90 5.64 -21.26
CA ALA A 212 -9.96 4.81 -20.65
C ALA A 212 -11.35 5.25 -21.12
N ALA A 213 -11.60 6.56 -21.29
CA ALA A 213 -12.90 7.07 -21.67
C ALA A 213 -13.37 6.50 -23.04
N ASP A 214 -12.45 6.38 -23.99
CA ASP A 214 -12.75 5.81 -25.31
C ASP A 214 -12.99 4.29 -25.26
N LEU A 215 -12.30 3.58 -24.36
CA LEU A 215 -12.39 2.11 -24.25
C LEU A 215 -13.58 1.62 -23.42
N LEU A 216 -14.09 2.44 -22.49
CA LEU A 216 -15.13 2.03 -21.52
C LEU A 216 -16.44 1.55 -22.18
N PRO A 217 -16.96 2.15 -23.27
CA PRO A 217 -18.18 1.64 -23.92
C PRO A 217 -18.00 0.20 -24.42
N ALA A 218 -16.96 -0.07 -25.19
CA ALA A 218 -16.66 -1.41 -25.70
C ALA A 218 -16.31 -2.41 -24.56
N ALA A 219 -15.64 -1.92 -23.50
CA ALA A 219 -15.36 -2.72 -22.30
C ALA A 219 -16.64 -3.20 -21.60
N ARG A 220 -17.65 -2.35 -21.44
CA ARG A 220 -18.94 -2.72 -20.86
C ARG A 220 -19.64 -3.81 -21.67
N ASN A 221 -19.66 -3.68 -22.98
CA ASN A 221 -20.24 -4.69 -23.88
C ASN A 221 -19.48 -6.03 -23.80
N LEU A 222 -18.14 -5.96 -23.77
CA LEU A 222 -17.29 -7.14 -23.57
C LEU A 222 -17.59 -7.84 -22.24
N LEU A 223 -17.76 -7.07 -21.17
CA LEU A 223 -18.08 -7.60 -19.83
C LEU A 223 -19.46 -8.24 -19.80
N ALA A 224 -20.47 -7.60 -20.40
CA ALA A 224 -21.81 -8.15 -20.49
C ALA A 224 -21.81 -9.49 -21.23
N MET A 225 -21.16 -9.56 -22.39
CA MET A 225 -21.05 -10.79 -23.17
C MET A 225 -20.30 -11.90 -22.42
N ARG A 226 -19.21 -11.57 -21.74
CA ARG A 226 -18.46 -12.51 -20.91
C ARG A 226 -19.25 -13.01 -19.70
N HIS A 227 -20.00 -12.12 -19.06
CA HIS A 227 -20.87 -12.51 -17.96
C HIS A 227 -21.90 -13.56 -18.42
N LEU A 228 -22.52 -13.32 -19.56
CA LEU A 228 -23.44 -14.26 -20.18
C LEU A 228 -22.77 -15.61 -20.51
N ALA A 229 -21.59 -15.57 -21.13
CA ALA A 229 -20.80 -16.76 -21.40
C ALA A 229 -20.40 -17.53 -20.13
N HIS A 230 -20.15 -16.81 -19.03
CA HIS A 230 -19.84 -17.41 -17.72
C HIS A 230 -21.04 -18.13 -17.10
N GLN A 231 -22.22 -17.55 -17.18
CA GLN A 231 -23.46 -18.15 -16.65
C GLN A 231 -23.82 -19.47 -17.36
N ILE A 232 -23.50 -19.56 -18.65
CA ILE A 232 -23.87 -20.70 -19.48
C ILE A 232 -22.90 -21.88 -19.36
N ALA A 233 -21.64 -21.63 -18.99
CA ALA A 233 -20.57 -22.60 -19.12
C ALA A 233 -19.93 -23.13 -17.81
N PRO A 234 -20.59 -23.16 -16.62
CA PRO A 234 -19.96 -23.77 -15.43
C PRO A 234 -19.67 -25.27 -15.63
N ASP A 235 -20.52 -25.98 -16.35
CA ASP A 235 -20.40 -27.43 -16.54
C ASP A 235 -19.46 -27.81 -17.69
N ILE A 236 -19.39 -27.00 -18.73
CA ILE A 236 -18.48 -27.20 -19.87
C ILE A 236 -17.01 -27.00 -19.46
N ARG A 237 -16.74 -26.11 -18.54
CA ARG A 237 -15.38 -25.90 -17.96
C ARG A 237 -14.90 -27.06 -17.10
N ARG A 238 -15.81 -27.74 -16.39
CA ARG A 238 -15.50 -28.96 -15.61
C ARG A 238 -15.27 -30.16 -16.51
N ALA A 239 -15.94 -30.21 -17.67
CA ALA A 239 -15.76 -31.25 -18.67
C ALA A 239 -14.45 -31.16 -19.48
N ARG A 240 -13.60 -30.18 -19.28
CA ARG A 240 -12.18 -30.16 -19.73
C ARG A 240 -11.32 -31.23 -19.03
N THR A 241 -11.92 -32.33 -18.61
CA THR A 241 -11.19 -33.56 -18.38
C THR A 241 -10.73 -34.10 -19.76
N ARG A 242 -9.53 -34.61 -19.84
CA ARG A 242 -8.69 -35.01 -20.98
C ARG A 242 -9.34 -35.79 -22.16
N THR A 243 -10.65 -35.90 -22.22
CA THR A 243 -11.38 -36.79 -23.15
C THR A 243 -12.26 -36.07 -24.19
N VAL A 244 -12.54 -34.76 -24.02
CA VAL A 244 -13.40 -34.02 -24.99
C VAL A 244 -12.51 -33.15 -25.89
N SER A 245 -12.75 -33.19 -27.20
CA SER A 245 -11.95 -32.40 -28.15
C SER A 245 -12.25 -30.91 -27.99
N VAL A 246 -11.26 -30.06 -28.28
CA VAL A 246 -11.41 -28.59 -28.25
C VAL A 246 -12.50 -28.15 -29.23
N PHE A 247 -12.62 -28.85 -30.33
CA PHE A 247 -13.66 -28.63 -31.35
C PHE A 247 -15.06 -28.81 -30.80
N GLU A 248 -15.37 -29.99 -30.20
CA GLU A 248 -16.69 -30.28 -29.62
C GLU A 248 -17.05 -29.32 -28.49
N THR A 249 -16.08 -28.97 -27.67
CA THR A 249 -16.25 -27.98 -26.60
C THR A 249 -16.59 -26.60 -27.17
N THR A 250 -15.88 -26.15 -28.22
CA THR A 250 -16.11 -24.86 -28.87
C THR A 250 -17.47 -24.80 -29.54
N LYS A 251 -17.89 -25.89 -30.21
CA LYS A 251 -19.21 -25.97 -30.85
C LYS A 251 -20.34 -25.86 -29.82
N ALA A 252 -20.31 -26.66 -28.76
CA ALA A 252 -21.31 -26.61 -27.68
C ALA A 252 -21.36 -25.25 -26.98
N GLN A 253 -20.20 -24.61 -26.75
CA GLN A 253 -20.14 -23.28 -26.19
C GLN A 253 -20.77 -22.23 -27.11
N LEU A 254 -20.50 -22.31 -28.42
CA LEU A 254 -21.10 -21.41 -29.40
C LEU A 254 -22.62 -21.55 -29.42
N GLU A 255 -23.14 -22.79 -29.49
CA GLU A 255 -24.59 -23.07 -29.45
C GLU A 255 -25.25 -22.45 -28.21
N CYS A 256 -24.69 -22.70 -27.05
CA CYS A 256 -25.18 -22.12 -25.79
C CYS A 256 -25.11 -20.59 -25.77
N LEU A 257 -24.02 -19.99 -26.26
CA LEU A 257 -23.84 -18.56 -26.31
C LEU A 257 -24.88 -17.90 -27.24
N LEU A 258 -25.07 -18.41 -28.45
CA LEU A 258 -26.05 -17.89 -29.40
C LEU A 258 -27.49 -17.99 -28.84
N ALA A 259 -27.82 -19.10 -28.19
CA ALA A 259 -29.13 -19.26 -27.54
C ALA A 259 -29.33 -18.28 -26.37
N ALA A 260 -28.28 -17.94 -25.65
CA ALA A 260 -28.34 -16.96 -24.55
C ALA A 260 -28.46 -15.53 -25.07
N LEU A 261 -27.66 -15.16 -26.06
CA LEU A 261 -27.75 -13.85 -26.71
C LEU A 261 -29.16 -13.65 -27.31
N GLY A 262 -29.73 -14.69 -27.87
CA GLY A 262 -31.12 -14.64 -28.41
C GLY A 262 -32.18 -14.45 -27.32
N ARG A 263 -31.98 -14.96 -26.10
CA ARG A 263 -32.93 -14.74 -24.98
C ARG A 263 -32.87 -13.33 -24.46
N ASP A 264 -31.69 -12.70 -24.51
CA ASP A 264 -31.44 -11.35 -24.00
C ASP A 264 -31.64 -10.29 -25.10
N ASP A 265 -32.11 -10.67 -26.28
CA ASP A 265 -32.29 -9.81 -27.47
C ASP A 265 -31.01 -8.99 -27.79
N ALA A 266 -29.86 -9.64 -27.60
CA ALA A 266 -28.54 -9.05 -27.77
C ALA A 266 -28.01 -9.18 -29.19
N ALA A 267 -27.08 -8.28 -29.60
CA ALA A 267 -26.44 -8.33 -30.91
C ALA A 267 -25.21 -9.25 -30.92
N LEU A 268 -24.78 -9.64 -32.12
CA LEU A 268 -23.46 -10.23 -32.36
C LEU A 268 -22.43 -9.15 -32.68
N PRO A 269 -21.18 -9.29 -32.17
CA PRO A 269 -20.13 -8.36 -32.56
C PRO A 269 -19.86 -8.44 -34.06
N GLY A 270 -19.83 -7.30 -34.72
CA GLY A 270 -19.69 -7.17 -36.17
C GLY A 270 -18.40 -6.50 -36.60
N ILE A 271 -18.04 -6.75 -37.85
CA ILE A 271 -16.97 -6.03 -38.54
C ILE A 271 -17.52 -5.53 -39.88
N ARG A 272 -17.20 -4.29 -40.22
CA ARG A 272 -17.56 -3.70 -41.51
C ARG A 272 -16.33 -3.71 -42.41
N THR A 273 -16.45 -4.38 -43.54
CA THR A 273 -15.57 -4.25 -44.70
C THR A 273 -16.21 -3.27 -45.68
N SER A 274 -15.47 -2.81 -46.69
CA SER A 274 -15.95 -1.77 -47.66
C SER A 274 -17.40 -1.96 -48.11
N ASP A 275 -17.84 -3.17 -48.34
CA ASP A 275 -19.13 -3.44 -48.97
C ASP A 275 -20.08 -4.37 -48.14
N THR A 276 -19.61 -4.94 -47.04
CA THR A 276 -20.39 -5.90 -46.28
C THR A 276 -20.21 -5.78 -44.76
N THR A 277 -21.28 -6.08 -44.04
CA THR A 277 -21.24 -6.28 -42.60
C THR A 277 -21.26 -7.78 -42.31
N SER A 278 -20.30 -8.26 -41.54
CA SER A 278 -20.18 -9.65 -41.12
C SER A 278 -19.92 -9.78 -39.64
N VAL A 279 -20.18 -10.97 -39.09
CA VAL A 279 -19.86 -11.26 -37.68
C VAL A 279 -18.34 -11.20 -37.46
N ASP A 280 -17.91 -10.49 -36.46
CA ASP A 280 -16.52 -10.48 -35.98
C ASP A 280 -16.27 -11.79 -35.18
N LEU A 281 -15.65 -12.77 -35.82
CA LEU A 281 -15.30 -14.03 -35.17
C LEU A 281 -14.25 -13.85 -34.06
N MET A 282 -13.40 -12.85 -34.16
CA MET A 282 -12.45 -12.53 -33.10
C MET A 282 -13.18 -11.92 -31.90
N GLY A 283 -14.06 -10.95 -32.13
CA GLY A 283 -14.90 -10.37 -31.09
C GLY A 283 -15.78 -11.40 -30.40
N LEU A 284 -16.39 -12.30 -31.18
CA LEU A 284 -17.19 -13.42 -30.67
C LEU A 284 -16.35 -14.39 -29.83
N ALA A 285 -15.11 -14.68 -30.24
CA ALA A 285 -14.19 -15.53 -29.50
C ALA A 285 -13.76 -14.86 -28.18
N VAL A 286 -13.39 -13.59 -28.22
CA VAL A 286 -12.94 -12.82 -27.07
C VAL A 286 -14.07 -12.61 -26.06
N GLY A 287 -15.24 -12.24 -26.51
CA GLY A 287 -16.44 -12.04 -25.66
C GLY A 287 -17.02 -13.33 -25.12
N GLY A 288 -17.10 -14.37 -25.94
CA GLY A 288 -17.69 -15.68 -25.58
C GLY A 288 -16.73 -16.70 -24.99
N TRP A 289 -15.43 -16.36 -24.80
CA TRP A 289 -14.36 -17.30 -24.42
C TRP A 289 -14.27 -18.53 -25.30
N LEU A 290 -14.47 -18.34 -26.58
CA LEU A 290 -14.39 -19.39 -27.57
C LEU A 290 -12.98 -19.49 -28.18
N HIS A 291 -12.66 -20.64 -28.72
CA HIS A 291 -11.38 -20.84 -29.37
C HIS A 291 -11.40 -20.30 -30.80
N HIS A 292 -10.82 -19.14 -31.06
CA HIS A 292 -10.91 -18.43 -32.36
C HIS A 292 -10.49 -19.28 -33.54
N THR A 293 -9.38 -20.02 -33.45
CA THR A 293 -8.91 -20.90 -34.54
C THR A 293 -9.96 -22.01 -34.86
N GLU A 294 -10.61 -22.58 -33.86
CA GLU A 294 -11.63 -23.60 -34.07
C GLU A 294 -12.90 -22.99 -34.64
N LEU A 295 -13.34 -21.79 -34.19
CA LEU A 295 -14.46 -21.07 -34.80
C LEU A 295 -14.24 -20.87 -36.30
N LYS A 296 -13.05 -20.52 -36.75
CA LYS A 296 -12.71 -20.35 -38.17
C LYS A 296 -12.69 -21.69 -38.94
N ARG A 297 -12.28 -22.78 -38.30
CA ARG A 297 -12.18 -24.10 -38.94
C ARG A 297 -13.49 -24.86 -39.00
N MET A 298 -14.43 -24.58 -38.13
CA MET A 298 -15.74 -25.25 -38.06
C MET A 298 -16.59 -24.84 -39.25
N LYS A 299 -16.95 -25.82 -40.09
CA LYS A 299 -17.85 -25.62 -41.24
C LYS A 299 -19.26 -25.25 -40.81
N GLU A 300 -19.65 -25.62 -39.61
CA GLU A 300 -20.95 -25.32 -39.00
C GLU A 300 -21.08 -23.87 -38.53
N THR A 301 -19.99 -23.17 -38.22
CA THR A 301 -20.03 -21.80 -37.71
C THR A 301 -20.85 -20.84 -38.54
N PRO A 302 -20.65 -20.73 -39.89
CA PRO A 302 -21.46 -19.84 -40.71
C PRO A 302 -22.96 -20.21 -40.71
N VAL A 303 -23.24 -21.51 -40.68
CA VAL A 303 -24.64 -22.01 -40.65
C VAL A 303 -25.31 -21.67 -39.33
N MET A 304 -24.60 -21.82 -38.21
CA MET A 304 -25.11 -21.49 -36.88
C MET A 304 -25.35 -19.99 -36.73
N LEU A 305 -24.43 -19.17 -37.21
CA LEU A 305 -24.56 -17.72 -37.19
C LEU A 305 -25.67 -17.21 -38.09
N ALA A 306 -25.88 -17.81 -39.27
CA ALA A 306 -27.00 -17.48 -40.16
C ALA A 306 -28.37 -17.88 -39.58
N LYS A 307 -28.43 -19.03 -38.88
CA LYS A 307 -29.67 -19.54 -38.27
C LYS A 307 -30.10 -18.81 -37.00
N CYS A 308 -29.19 -18.19 -36.27
CA CYS A 308 -29.53 -17.55 -35.00
C CYS A 308 -30.40 -16.30 -35.16
N GLY A 309 -30.36 -15.64 -36.33
CA GLY A 309 -31.19 -14.46 -36.62
C GLY A 309 -30.89 -13.22 -35.81
N LEU A 310 -29.76 -13.19 -35.08
CA LEU A 310 -29.40 -12.07 -34.23
C LEU A 310 -28.85 -10.87 -35.03
N PRO A 311 -29.16 -9.64 -34.64
CA PRO A 311 -28.61 -8.46 -35.28
C PRO A 311 -27.07 -8.40 -35.12
N ILE A 312 -26.40 -7.77 -36.05
CA ILE A 312 -24.95 -7.57 -36.04
C ILE A 312 -24.66 -6.09 -35.71
N ASP A 313 -23.93 -5.87 -34.63
CA ASP A 313 -23.50 -4.53 -34.20
C ASP A 313 -21.99 -4.37 -34.41
N VAL A 314 -21.61 -3.49 -35.33
CA VAL A 314 -20.22 -3.26 -35.74
C VAL A 314 -19.42 -2.45 -34.69
N ASP A 315 -20.10 -1.73 -33.82
CA ASP A 315 -19.49 -0.93 -32.77
C ASP A 315 -19.51 -1.64 -31.40
N MET A 316 -20.08 -2.82 -31.30
CA MET A 316 -20.26 -3.55 -30.06
C MET A 316 -18.95 -3.73 -29.26
N LEU A 317 -17.91 -4.22 -29.91
CA LEU A 317 -16.60 -4.47 -29.29
C LEU A 317 -15.49 -3.62 -29.93
N ARG A 318 -15.87 -2.60 -30.67
CA ARG A 318 -14.97 -1.63 -31.27
C ARG A 318 -14.98 -0.36 -30.45
N ALA A 319 -13.79 0.14 -30.08
CA ALA A 319 -13.68 1.43 -29.41
C ALA A 319 -13.27 2.51 -30.42
N ASN A 320 -14.17 3.45 -30.67
CA ASN A 320 -13.90 4.62 -31.47
C ASN A 320 -13.12 5.66 -30.66
N ILE A 321 -12.20 6.37 -31.28
CA ILE A 321 -11.34 7.34 -30.62
C ILE A 321 -11.97 8.72 -30.77
N PHE A 322 -12.38 9.31 -29.66
CA PHE A 322 -12.98 10.65 -29.58
C PHE A 322 -12.15 11.61 -28.75
N SER A 323 -11.35 11.06 -27.84
CA SER A 323 -10.57 11.83 -26.88
C SER A 323 -9.29 12.34 -27.49
N THR A 324 -8.93 13.59 -27.16
CA THR A 324 -7.69 14.23 -27.58
C THR A 324 -6.79 14.52 -26.39
N ILE A 325 -5.50 14.50 -26.61
CA ILE A 325 -4.48 14.93 -25.68
C ILE A 325 -3.83 16.17 -26.32
N GLY A 326 -4.09 17.33 -25.72
CA GLY A 326 -3.84 18.60 -26.43
C GLY A 326 -4.74 18.72 -27.65
N THR A 327 -4.15 18.74 -28.84
CA THR A 327 -4.86 18.88 -30.14
C THR A 327 -4.91 17.59 -30.94
N HIS A 328 -4.27 16.53 -30.49
CA HIS A 328 -4.13 15.26 -31.22
C HIS A 328 -4.86 14.12 -30.52
N PRO A 329 -5.50 13.21 -31.29
CA PRO A 329 -5.99 11.95 -30.71
C PRO A 329 -4.78 11.12 -30.23
N TRP A 330 -4.98 10.32 -29.20
CA TRP A 330 -3.92 9.44 -28.71
C TRP A 330 -3.63 8.27 -29.67
N ARG A 331 -4.53 8.04 -30.64
CA ARG A 331 -4.43 7.04 -31.70
C ARG A 331 -5.38 7.47 -32.84
N ASP A 332 -4.98 7.27 -34.08
CA ASP A 332 -5.79 7.63 -35.25
C ASP A 332 -6.85 6.55 -35.59
N GLU A 333 -6.51 5.28 -35.38
CA GLU A 333 -7.38 4.16 -35.73
C GLU A 333 -8.20 3.67 -34.54
N PRO A 334 -9.47 3.25 -34.76
CA PRO A 334 -10.28 2.62 -33.73
C PRO A 334 -9.64 1.33 -33.20
N VAL A 335 -9.98 0.97 -31.96
CA VAL A 335 -9.49 -0.25 -31.32
C VAL A 335 -10.42 -1.41 -31.61
N ASP A 336 -9.88 -2.49 -32.16
CA ASP A 336 -10.62 -3.73 -32.41
C ASP A 336 -10.68 -4.64 -31.18
N ALA A 337 -11.62 -5.60 -31.18
CA ALA A 337 -11.82 -6.55 -30.09
C ALA A 337 -10.57 -7.35 -29.72
N SER A 338 -9.68 -7.63 -30.68
CA SER A 338 -8.42 -8.32 -30.46
C SER A 338 -7.43 -7.54 -29.59
N GLU A 339 -7.43 -6.20 -29.68
CA GLU A 339 -6.55 -5.30 -28.95
C GLU A 339 -7.19 -4.81 -27.64
N LEU A 340 -8.53 -4.73 -27.61
CA LEU A 340 -9.29 -4.18 -26.49
C LEU A 340 -8.88 -4.78 -25.14
N VAL A 341 -8.76 -6.10 -25.04
CA VAL A 341 -8.38 -6.77 -23.78
C VAL A 341 -6.98 -6.34 -23.31
N GLN A 342 -6.05 -6.20 -24.25
CA GLN A 342 -4.69 -5.78 -23.93
C GLN A 342 -4.64 -4.31 -23.48
N LEU A 343 -5.40 -3.45 -24.15
CA LEU A 343 -5.48 -2.03 -23.76
C LEU A 343 -6.18 -1.85 -22.40
N LEU A 344 -7.23 -2.61 -22.12
CA LEU A 344 -7.86 -2.61 -20.78
C LEU A 344 -6.88 -3.08 -19.69
N ARG A 345 -5.92 -3.93 -20.02
CA ARG A 345 -4.84 -4.30 -19.11
C ARG A 345 -3.90 -3.13 -18.85
N HIS A 346 -3.58 -2.32 -19.86
CA HIS A 346 -2.81 -1.09 -19.70
C HIS A 346 -3.57 -0.05 -18.88
N VAL A 347 -4.88 0.12 -19.10
CA VAL A 347 -5.75 0.96 -18.26
C VAL A 347 -5.73 0.50 -16.81
N THR A 348 -5.88 -0.81 -16.55
CA THR A 348 -5.81 -1.37 -15.19
C THR A 348 -4.46 -1.07 -14.53
N THR A 349 -3.37 -1.15 -15.30
CA THR A 349 -2.02 -0.87 -14.81
C THR A 349 -1.83 0.62 -14.52
N ALA A 350 -2.35 1.50 -15.36
CA ALA A 350 -2.36 2.94 -15.14
C ALA A 350 -3.13 3.31 -13.87
N CYS A 351 -4.35 2.78 -13.70
CA CYS A 351 -5.12 2.97 -12.47
C CYS A 351 -4.36 2.47 -11.22
N PHE A 352 -3.69 1.32 -11.32
CA PHE A 352 -2.86 0.81 -10.23
C PHE A 352 -1.71 1.78 -9.88
N LEU A 353 -1.03 2.32 -10.87
CA LEU A 353 0.07 3.29 -10.67
C LEU A 353 -0.45 4.56 -9.97
N VAL A 354 -1.57 5.13 -10.44
CA VAL A 354 -2.22 6.30 -9.84
C VAL A 354 -2.60 6.02 -8.38
N ILE A 355 -3.32 4.92 -8.12
CA ILE A 355 -3.77 4.55 -6.78
C ILE A 355 -2.58 4.30 -5.86
N ALA A 356 -1.62 3.45 -6.26
CA ALA A 356 -0.51 3.06 -5.42
C ALA A 356 0.44 4.21 -5.10
N TYR A 357 0.67 5.11 -6.07
CA TYR A 357 1.56 6.25 -5.88
C TYR A 357 0.89 7.37 -5.07
N LEU A 358 -0.29 7.85 -5.49
CA LEU A 358 -0.92 9.01 -4.86
C LEU A 358 -1.48 8.72 -3.46
N SER A 359 -1.86 7.48 -3.15
CA SER A 359 -2.30 7.12 -1.79
C SER A 359 -1.17 6.63 -0.88
N GLY A 360 -0.09 6.12 -1.45
CA GLY A 360 0.98 5.47 -0.71
C GLY A 360 0.58 4.16 -0.02
N VAL A 361 -0.52 3.56 -0.42
CA VAL A 361 -1.02 2.27 0.09
C VAL A 361 0.01 1.15 -0.11
N ARG A 362 0.08 0.15 0.79
CA ARG A 362 0.97 -1.00 0.57
C ARG A 362 0.48 -1.85 -0.59
N THR A 363 1.41 -2.46 -1.33
CA THR A 363 1.10 -3.32 -2.48
C THR A 363 0.00 -4.34 -2.19
N GLY A 364 0.10 -5.06 -1.07
CA GLY A 364 -0.91 -6.06 -0.71
C GLY A 364 -2.26 -5.42 -0.40
N GLU A 365 -2.28 -4.27 0.26
CA GLU A 365 -3.50 -3.53 0.58
C GLU A 365 -4.15 -2.99 -0.70
N ALA A 366 -3.37 -2.40 -1.64
CA ALA A 366 -3.86 -1.95 -2.94
C ALA A 366 -4.50 -3.09 -3.75
N LEU A 367 -3.83 -4.23 -3.83
CA LEU A 367 -4.32 -5.39 -4.57
C LEU A 367 -5.58 -6.03 -3.95
N ASN A 368 -5.88 -5.75 -2.69
CA ASN A 368 -7.08 -6.24 -2.01
C ASN A 368 -8.20 -5.20 -1.90
N LEU A 369 -8.06 -4.04 -2.58
CA LEU A 369 -9.13 -3.05 -2.65
C LEU A 369 -10.38 -3.65 -3.32
N ARG A 370 -11.53 -3.24 -2.80
CA ARG A 370 -12.84 -3.71 -3.25
C ARG A 370 -13.66 -2.58 -3.85
N ARG A 371 -14.66 -2.95 -4.60
CA ARG A 371 -15.67 -2.02 -5.11
C ARG A 371 -16.32 -1.26 -3.95
N GLY A 372 -16.64 0.01 -4.18
CA GLY A 372 -17.22 0.88 -3.13
C GLY A 372 -16.24 1.34 -2.06
N CYS A 373 -14.92 1.20 -2.30
CA CYS A 373 -13.90 1.62 -1.33
C CYS A 373 -13.76 3.16 -1.20
N ILE A 374 -14.34 3.94 -2.09
CA ILE A 374 -14.29 5.41 -2.07
C ILE A 374 -15.49 5.97 -1.33
N THR A 375 -15.23 6.86 -0.37
CA THR A 375 -16.25 7.61 0.37
C THR A 375 -15.87 9.08 0.46
N ARG A 376 -16.87 9.99 0.39
CA ARG A 376 -16.66 11.43 0.60
C ARG A 376 -17.08 11.81 2.02
N GLY A 377 -16.21 12.53 2.71
CA GLY A 377 -16.48 13.02 4.06
C GLY A 377 -17.36 14.27 4.03
N SER A 378 -18.40 14.29 4.86
CA SER A 378 -19.38 15.37 4.89
C SER A 378 -18.89 16.70 5.51
N LYS A 379 -17.82 16.68 6.31
CA LYS A 379 -17.35 17.84 7.08
C LYS A 379 -16.16 18.60 6.51
N LEU A 380 -15.32 17.96 5.71
CA LEU A 380 -14.04 18.50 5.23
C LEU A 380 -13.86 18.40 3.72
N GLU A 381 -14.89 17.98 2.98
CA GLU A 381 -14.81 17.70 1.53
C GLU A 381 -13.67 16.76 1.11
N LEU A 382 -13.15 15.98 2.06
CA LEU A 382 -12.09 15.04 1.82
C LEU A 382 -12.62 13.74 1.23
N THR A 383 -11.90 13.21 0.27
CA THR A 383 -12.17 11.88 -0.30
C THR A 383 -11.32 10.84 0.43
N PHE A 384 -11.97 9.76 0.86
CA PHE A 384 -11.33 8.66 1.55
C PHE A 384 -11.42 7.38 0.73
N MET A 385 -10.33 6.63 0.73
CA MET A 385 -10.26 5.27 0.21
C MET A 385 -10.11 4.31 1.39
N SER A 386 -11.04 3.38 1.55
CA SER A 386 -11.06 2.42 2.67
C SER A 386 -10.60 1.04 2.22
N GLY A 387 -9.76 0.39 3.03
CA GLY A 387 -9.27 -0.95 2.75
C GLY A 387 -8.78 -1.66 4.01
N HIS A 388 -8.49 -2.95 3.90
CA HIS A 388 -8.05 -3.77 5.03
C HIS A 388 -6.54 -3.70 5.22
N GLN A 389 -6.12 -3.44 6.45
CA GLN A 389 -4.72 -3.48 6.83
C GLN A 389 -4.23 -4.93 6.98
N LEU A 390 -3.47 -5.42 6.02
CA LEU A 390 -3.00 -6.80 5.99
C LEU A 390 -1.82 -7.10 6.94
N LYS A 391 -1.14 -6.07 7.42
CA LYS A 391 -0.10 -6.16 8.45
C LYS A 391 -0.60 -5.46 9.72
N ALA A 392 -1.73 -5.93 10.26
CA ALA A 392 -2.23 -5.45 11.54
C ALA A 392 -1.21 -5.76 12.65
N ASP A 393 -1.13 -4.84 13.62
CA ASP A 393 -0.40 -5.08 14.85
C ASP A 393 -1.06 -6.28 15.57
N ASP A 394 -0.33 -7.38 15.72
CA ASP A 394 -0.75 -8.61 16.40
C ASP A 394 -1.17 -8.39 17.87
N ARG A 395 -1.13 -7.16 18.38
CA ARG A 395 -1.55 -6.78 19.73
C ARG A 395 -3.06 -6.62 19.89
N ARG A 396 -3.83 -6.60 18.79
CA ARG A 396 -5.28 -6.52 18.89
C ARG A 396 -5.84 -7.89 19.30
N ARG A 397 -6.57 -7.91 20.41
CA ARG A 397 -7.31 -9.10 20.88
C ARG A 397 -8.44 -9.48 19.92
N ASP A 398 -9.01 -8.48 19.25
CA ASP A 398 -9.98 -8.67 18.18
C ASP A 398 -9.20 -8.81 16.85
N ARG A 399 -9.33 -9.98 16.24
CA ARG A 399 -8.64 -10.38 15.01
C ARG A 399 -9.28 -9.80 13.74
N SER A 400 -10.28 -8.96 13.89
CA SER A 400 -10.89 -8.27 12.74
C SER A 400 -9.85 -7.37 12.10
N PRO A 401 -9.67 -7.42 10.77
CA PRO A 401 -8.74 -6.55 10.08
C PRO A 401 -9.17 -5.09 10.30
N ALA A 402 -8.20 -4.25 10.65
CA ALA A 402 -8.48 -2.84 10.78
C ALA A 402 -8.76 -2.25 9.41
N THR A 403 -9.91 -1.64 9.23
CA THR A 403 -10.18 -0.78 8.09
C THR A 403 -9.44 0.53 8.31
N ILE A 404 -8.58 0.89 7.36
CA ILE A 404 -7.87 2.16 7.37
C ILE A 404 -8.43 3.01 6.24
N PRO A 405 -8.89 4.22 6.53
CA PRO A 405 -9.16 5.22 5.52
C PRO A 405 -7.85 5.94 5.14
N TRP A 406 -7.51 5.93 3.86
CA TRP A 406 -6.49 6.82 3.30
C TRP A 406 -7.18 8.07 2.74
N VAL A 407 -6.66 9.24 3.04
CA VAL A 407 -7.05 10.45 2.32
C VAL A 407 -6.46 10.38 0.92
N VAL A 408 -7.29 10.57 -0.09
CA VAL A 408 -6.89 10.42 -1.49
C VAL A 408 -7.34 11.63 -2.33
N THR A 409 -6.67 11.82 -3.46
CA THR A 409 -7.04 12.85 -4.44
C THR A 409 -8.20 12.41 -5.31
N ASP A 410 -8.80 13.35 -6.02
CA ASP A 410 -9.89 13.04 -6.97
C ASP A 410 -9.41 12.17 -8.13
N GLU A 411 -8.15 12.26 -8.54
CA GLU A 411 -7.54 11.39 -9.55
C GLU A 411 -7.51 9.94 -9.08
N THR A 412 -7.22 9.71 -7.80
CA THR A 412 -7.26 8.37 -7.21
C THR A 412 -8.68 7.82 -7.18
N ALA A 413 -9.66 8.64 -6.81
CA ALA A 413 -11.06 8.25 -6.81
C ALA A 413 -11.57 7.97 -8.23
N HIS A 414 -11.15 8.76 -9.21
CA HIS A 414 -11.46 8.53 -10.63
C HIS A 414 -10.85 7.22 -11.12
N ALA A 415 -9.59 6.92 -10.80
CA ALA A 415 -8.95 5.65 -11.15
C ALA A 415 -9.71 4.43 -10.59
N VAL A 416 -10.23 4.53 -9.35
CA VAL A 416 -11.11 3.50 -8.78
C VAL A 416 -12.42 3.38 -9.57
N SER A 417 -13.06 4.49 -9.92
CA SER A 417 -14.29 4.51 -10.72
C SER A 417 -14.10 3.85 -12.11
N VAL A 418 -12.95 4.08 -12.75
CA VAL A 418 -12.59 3.41 -14.02
C VAL A 418 -12.48 1.90 -13.82
N LEU A 419 -11.78 1.46 -12.76
CA LEU A 419 -11.65 0.02 -12.44
C LEU A 419 -13.00 -0.63 -12.18
N GLU A 420 -13.89 0.05 -11.48
CA GLU A 420 -15.25 -0.45 -11.20
C GLU A 420 -16.08 -0.66 -12.47
N GLN A 421 -15.77 0.05 -13.54
CA GLN A 421 -16.44 -0.11 -14.84
C GLN A 421 -15.85 -1.23 -15.69
N ILE A 422 -14.59 -1.61 -15.48
CA ILE A 422 -13.90 -2.64 -16.26
C ILE A 422 -13.70 -3.96 -15.50
N THR A 423 -14.28 -4.12 -14.33
CA THR A 423 -14.28 -5.39 -13.59
C THR A 423 -15.66 -5.70 -13.03
N VAL A 424 -16.03 -6.98 -13.02
CA VAL A 424 -17.25 -7.48 -12.37
C VAL A 424 -16.96 -8.13 -11.01
N SER A 425 -15.69 -8.34 -10.70
CA SER A 425 -15.25 -8.85 -9.42
C SER A 425 -15.52 -7.84 -8.32
N ASP A 426 -15.74 -8.33 -7.08
CA ASP A 426 -15.69 -7.49 -5.87
C ASP A 426 -14.31 -6.86 -5.67
N LEU A 427 -13.24 -7.52 -6.16
CA LEU A 427 -11.88 -7.02 -6.14
C LEU A 427 -11.62 -6.10 -7.33
N LEU A 428 -10.96 -4.97 -7.10
CA LEU A 428 -10.56 -4.04 -8.17
C LEU A 428 -9.41 -4.59 -9.05
N PHE A 429 -8.59 -5.49 -8.50
CA PHE A 429 -7.47 -6.10 -9.20
C PHE A 429 -7.57 -7.63 -9.19
N PRO A 430 -8.58 -8.21 -9.84
CA PRO A 430 -8.74 -9.66 -9.87
C PRO A 430 -7.54 -10.31 -10.56
N GLY A 431 -7.13 -11.47 -10.07
CA GLY A 431 -6.07 -12.28 -10.64
C GLY A 431 -6.55 -12.96 -11.92
N PHE A 432 -5.56 -13.33 -12.75
CA PHE A 432 -5.84 -14.16 -13.92
C PHE A 432 -5.96 -15.63 -13.50
N GLU A 433 -6.93 -16.34 -14.02
CA GLU A 433 -6.86 -17.81 -14.00
C GLU A 433 -5.79 -18.26 -14.99
N LEU A 434 -4.99 -19.24 -14.58
CA LEU A 434 -3.74 -19.67 -15.23
C LEU A 434 -3.90 -20.24 -16.66
N CYS A 435 -5.09 -20.38 -17.20
CA CYS A 435 -5.32 -21.24 -18.34
C CYS A 435 -5.69 -20.57 -19.67
N SER A 436 -5.91 -19.26 -19.75
CA SER A 436 -6.07 -18.59 -21.04
C SER A 436 -5.71 -17.11 -20.97
N GLN A 437 -5.20 -16.58 -22.07
CA GLN A 437 -4.86 -15.16 -22.22
C GLN A 437 -6.10 -14.24 -22.08
N ASP A 438 -7.31 -14.82 -22.13
CA ASP A 438 -8.58 -14.13 -22.23
C ASP A 438 -9.38 -14.02 -20.93
N GLN A 439 -8.91 -14.55 -19.81
CA GLN A 439 -9.64 -14.58 -18.53
C GLN A 439 -9.44 -13.31 -17.67
N PHE A 440 -9.13 -12.24 -18.30
CA PHE A 440 -8.76 -10.98 -17.66
C PHE A 440 -9.82 -10.40 -16.71
N LEU A 441 -11.09 -10.66 -16.92
CA LEU A 441 -12.14 -9.84 -16.32
C LEU A 441 -13.17 -10.60 -15.48
N PHE A 442 -13.07 -11.92 -15.26
CA PHE A 442 -14.14 -12.66 -14.61
C PHE A 442 -13.74 -13.55 -13.44
N GLY A 443 -14.51 -13.40 -12.36
CA GLY A 443 -14.79 -14.43 -11.36
C GLY A 443 -13.62 -14.99 -10.55
N CYS A 444 -12.45 -14.37 -10.61
CA CYS A 444 -11.32 -14.82 -9.80
C CYS A 444 -11.48 -14.32 -8.37
N THR A 445 -11.56 -15.24 -7.43
CA THR A 445 -11.54 -14.94 -5.98
C THR A 445 -10.16 -14.50 -5.48
N ARG A 446 -9.13 -14.55 -6.35
CA ARG A 446 -7.75 -14.14 -6.06
C ARG A 446 -7.45 -12.82 -6.73
N THR A 447 -6.57 -12.03 -6.11
CA THR A 447 -6.03 -10.83 -6.72
C THR A 447 -4.80 -11.14 -7.56
N ARG A 448 -4.37 -10.16 -8.32
CA ARG A 448 -3.07 -10.18 -9.01
C ARG A 448 -1.93 -10.25 -7.99
N THR A 449 -0.80 -10.78 -8.42
CA THR A 449 0.41 -10.83 -7.57
C THR A 449 1.29 -9.59 -7.80
N PRO A 450 2.11 -9.18 -6.82
CA PRO A 450 3.07 -8.10 -7.03
C PRO A 450 3.99 -8.34 -8.24
N GLY A 451 4.38 -9.59 -8.48
CA GLY A 451 5.20 -9.96 -9.64
C GLY A 451 4.47 -9.74 -10.98
N SER A 452 3.18 -10.06 -11.06
CA SER A 452 2.38 -9.82 -12.28
C SER A 452 2.22 -8.31 -12.54
N ILE A 453 2.00 -7.51 -11.49
CA ILE A 453 1.91 -6.05 -11.62
C ILE A 453 3.25 -5.46 -12.08
N ASN A 454 4.38 -5.89 -11.52
CA ASN A 454 5.69 -5.41 -11.97
C ASN A 454 5.91 -5.69 -13.47
N ALA A 455 5.54 -6.89 -13.93
CA ALA A 455 5.62 -7.23 -15.36
C ALA A 455 4.67 -6.37 -16.22
N ASP A 456 3.49 -6.03 -15.70
CA ASP A 456 2.55 -5.18 -16.43
C ASP A 456 3.01 -3.71 -16.45
N ILE A 457 3.65 -3.21 -15.42
CA ILE A 457 4.28 -1.87 -15.42
C ILE A 457 5.32 -1.78 -16.55
N THR A 458 6.17 -2.81 -16.70
CA THR A 458 7.14 -2.86 -17.80
C THR A 458 6.45 -2.82 -19.16
N ARG A 459 5.42 -3.67 -19.37
CA ARG A 459 4.66 -3.69 -20.64
C ARG A 459 3.91 -2.38 -20.90
N PHE A 460 3.38 -1.74 -19.84
CA PHE A 460 2.73 -0.44 -19.93
C PHE A 460 3.70 0.63 -20.42
N ILE A 461 4.90 0.69 -19.87
CA ILE A 461 5.94 1.65 -20.27
C ILE A 461 6.35 1.42 -21.74
N GLU A 462 6.58 0.15 -22.12
CA GLU A 462 6.93 -0.22 -23.49
C GLU A 462 5.84 0.18 -24.48
N TRP A 463 4.58 -0.14 -24.16
CA TRP A 463 3.42 0.22 -24.98
C TRP A 463 3.25 1.73 -25.08
N PHE A 464 3.25 2.45 -23.95
CA PHE A 464 3.04 3.89 -23.93
C PHE A 464 4.13 4.63 -24.72
N ASN A 465 5.39 4.26 -24.54
CA ASN A 465 6.51 4.86 -25.26
C ASN A 465 6.46 4.60 -26.78
N ARG A 466 5.96 3.46 -27.20
CA ARG A 466 5.90 3.06 -28.61
C ARG A 466 4.67 3.62 -29.32
N ASP A 467 3.49 3.50 -28.69
CA ASP A 467 2.20 3.67 -29.38
C ASP A 467 1.51 5.00 -29.02
N VAL A 468 1.67 5.55 -27.84
CA VAL A 468 0.97 6.77 -27.39
C VAL A 468 1.90 7.98 -27.41
N CYS A 469 3.09 7.85 -26.84
CA CYS A 469 4.04 8.94 -26.68
C CYS A 469 4.32 9.72 -27.99
N PRO A 470 4.53 9.06 -29.15
CA PRO A 470 4.77 9.78 -30.40
C PRO A 470 3.57 10.62 -30.88
N ALA A 471 2.35 10.10 -30.66
CA ALA A 471 1.12 10.78 -31.11
C ALA A 471 0.83 12.07 -30.32
N VAL A 472 1.22 12.13 -29.05
CA VAL A 472 0.85 13.20 -28.12
C VAL A 472 2.03 14.06 -27.65
N SER A 473 3.21 13.88 -28.23
CA SER A 473 4.43 14.61 -27.86
C SER A 473 4.77 14.55 -26.36
N HIS A 474 4.46 13.42 -25.71
CA HIS A 474 4.78 13.20 -24.30
C HIS A 474 6.28 12.81 -24.15
N PRO A 475 6.97 13.23 -23.07
CA PRO A 475 8.33 12.79 -22.82
C PRO A 475 8.38 11.26 -22.63
N LEU A 476 9.40 10.62 -23.20
CA LEU A 476 9.64 9.18 -23.04
C LEU A 476 9.85 8.83 -21.56
N ILE A 477 9.24 7.74 -21.13
CA ILE A 477 9.51 7.17 -19.80
C ILE A 477 10.83 6.40 -19.90
N GLY A 478 11.90 7.00 -19.37
CA GLY A 478 13.25 6.45 -19.41
C GLY A 478 13.47 5.26 -18.48
N ALA A 479 14.63 4.63 -18.59
CA ALA A 479 15.09 3.62 -17.65
C ALA A 479 15.50 4.30 -16.32
N ASP A 480 15.07 3.74 -15.19
CA ASP A 480 15.46 4.26 -13.88
C ASP A 480 16.91 3.86 -13.53
N PRO A 481 17.78 4.81 -13.15
CA PRO A 481 19.17 4.53 -12.78
C PRO A 481 19.30 3.57 -11.57
N GLN A 482 18.27 3.49 -10.73
CA GLN A 482 18.22 2.64 -9.54
C GLN A 482 17.65 1.24 -9.82
N GLY A 483 17.48 0.87 -11.09
CA GLY A 483 16.99 -0.43 -11.54
C GLY A 483 15.51 -0.46 -11.89
N THR A 484 14.97 -1.64 -12.15
CA THR A 484 13.58 -1.81 -12.61
C THR A 484 12.56 -1.21 -11.66
N ILE A 485 11.50 -0.61 -12.23
CA ILE A 485 10.39 -0.06 -11.44
C ILE A 485 9.60 -1.22 -10.84
N GLN A 486 9.55 -1.24 -9.52
CA GLN A 486 8.80 -2.23 -8.74
C GLN A 486 7.81 -1.52 -7.82
N VAL A 487 6.66 -2.15 -7.57
CA VAL A 487 5.57 -1.55 -6.79
C VAL A 487 6.01 -1.00 -5.42
N PRO A 488 6.88 -1.66 -4.61
CA PRO A 488 7.32 -1.10 -3.34
C PRO A 488 8.05 0.25 -3.46
N ARG A 489 8.64 0.54 -4.63
CA ARG A 489 9.35 1.80 -4.89
C ARG A 489 8.39 2.99 -5.02
N LEU A 490 7.16 2.78 -5.53
CA LEU A 490 6.13 3.82 -5.62
C LEU A 490 5.83 4.42 -4.24
N ARG A 491 5.50 3.56 -3.27
CA ARG A 491 5.26 3.99 -1.89
C ARG A 491 6.48 4.67 -1.27
N ARG A 492 7.67 4.17 -1.56
CA ARG A 492 8.92 4.76 -1.10
C ARG A 492 9.13 6.17 -1.63
N THR A 493 8.89 6.37 -2.92
CA THR A 493 9.04 7.66 -3.60
C THR A 493 8.08 8.69 -3.03
N LEU A 494 6.78 8.34 -2.87
CA LEU A 494 5.82 9.25 -2.25
C LEU A 494 6.19 9.58 -0.79
N ALA A 495 6.58 8.59 0.01
CA ALA A 495 6.97 8.83 1.40
C ALA A 495 8.13 9.85 1.50
N TRP A 496 9.08 9.77 0.58
CA TRP A 496 10.19 10.70 0.51
C TRP A 496 9.73 12.14 0.23
N HIS A 497 8.76 12.34 -0.67
CA HIS A 497 8.17 13.66 -0.94
C HIS A 497 7.34 14.18 0.23
N ILE A 498 6.53 13.33 0.89
CA ILE A 498 5.68 13.76 2.01
C ILE A 498 6.54 14.21 3.20
N VAL A 499 7.55 13.40 3.58
CA VAL A 499 8.37 13.68 4.78
C VAL A 499 9.13 15.01 4.68
N ARG A 500 9.41 15.48 3.48
CA ARG A 500 10.09 16.75 3.20
C ARG A 500 9.22 17.98 3.35
N ARG A 501 7.90 17.83 3.37
CA ARG A 501 6.98 18.93 3.57
C ARG A 501 6.92 19.34 5.05
N PRO A 502 6.66 20.59 5.37
CA PRO A 502 6.40 21.02 6.74
C PRO A 502 5.29 20.17 7.37
N GLY A 503 5.55 19.58 8.54
CA GLY A 503 4.63 18.62 9.18
C GLY A 503 4.54 17.25 8.50
N GLY A 504 5.29 17.00 7.42
CA GLY A 504 5.24 15.81 6.61
C GLY A 504 5.56 14.51 7.34
N THR A 505 6.36 14.54 8.40
CA THR A 505 6.64 13.37 9.24
C THR A 505 5.37 12.84 9.91
N ILE A 506 4.55 13.74 10.48
CA ILE A 506 3.28 13.36 11.14
C ILE A 506 2.24 12.98 10.08
N ALA A 507 2.09 13.80 9.04
CA ALA A 507 1.17 13.53 7.93
C ALA A 507 1.50 12.18 7.26
N GLY A 508 2.77 11.91 7.00
CA GLY A 508 3.24 10.65 6.45
C GLY A 508 2.98 9.46 7.38
N ALA A 509 3.26 9.59 8.68
CA ALA A 509 2.97 8.53 9.64
C ALA A 509 1.46 8.21 9.69
N THR A 510 0.60 9.22 9.65
CA THR A 510 -0.85 9.06 9.62
C THR A 510 -1.33 8.40 8.32
N GLN A 511 -0.93 8.94 7.16
CA GLN A 511 -1.28 8.43 5.83
C GLN A 511 -0.83 6.97 5.63
N TYR A 512 0.32 6.59 6.18
CA TYR A 512 0.86 5.24 6.06
C TYR A 512 0.41 4.29 7.18
N GLY A 513 -0.40 4.74 8.12
CA GLY A 513 -0.87 3.96 9.25
C GLY A 513 0.26 3.47 10.15
N HIS A 514 1.29 4.29 10.37
CA HIS A 514 2.41 3.96 11.23
C HIS A 514 2.13 4.37 12.67
N LEU A 515 2.28 3.44 13.63
CA LEU A 515 2.13 3.71 15.06
C LEU A 515 3.29 4.55 15.63
N HIS A 516 4.45 4.54 14.95
CA HIS A 516 5.65 5.24 15.37
C HIS A 516 6.24 6.05 14.22
N THR A 517 6.55 7.32 14.46
CA THR A 517 7.18 8.21 13.48
C THR A 517 8.54 7.70 13.00
N GLN A 518 9.27 6.94 13.81
CA GLN A 518 10.52 6.28 13.41
C GLN A 518 10.37 5.36 12.19
N MET A 519 9.18 4.79 11.97
CA MET A 519 8.93 3.94 10.81
C MET A 519 8.90 4.75 9.51
N ILE A 520 8.37 5.97 9.53
CA ILE A 520 8.34 6.83 8.34
C ILE A 520 9.74 7.35 8.01
N HIS A 521 10.59 7.62 9.02
CA HIS A 521 11.99 7.97 8.79
C HIS A 521 12.77 6.86 8.07
N GLY A 522 12.46 5.59 8.32
CA GLY A 522 13.01 4.47 7.56
C GLY A 522 12.71 4.53 6.05
N TYR A 523 11.59 5.16 5.65
CA TYR A 523 11.25 5.40 4.24
C TYR A 523 11.96 6.64 3.68
N ALA A 524 12.25 7.62 4.52
CA ALA A 524 12.90 8.85 4.13
C ALA A 524 14.38 8.68 3.68
N GLY A 525 15.05 7.64 4.15
CA GLY A 525 16.45 7.35 3.81
C GLY A 525 17.40 7.51 5.00
N GLY A 526 18.63 7.02 4.87
CA GLY A 526 19.70 7.20 5.84
C GLY A 526 20.54 8.45 5.59
N ALA A 527 21.48 8.72 6.49
CA ALA A 527 22.40 9.86 6.39
C ALA A 527 23.17 9.92 5.06
N ASP A 528 23.49 8.77 4.47
CA ASP A 528 24.26 8.67 3.22
C ASP A 528 23.45 8.96 1.95
N SER A 529 22.12 9.15 2.06
CA SER A 529 21.24 9.42 0.91
C SER A 529 21.13 10.90 0.55
N GLY A 530 21.87 11.80 1.21
CA GLY A 530 21.73 13.27 1.08
C GLY A 530 20.44 13.83 1.69
N PHE A 531 19.59 12.97 2.26
CA PHE A 531 18.27 13.32 2.80
C PHE A 531 18.33 14.36 3.94
N LEU A 532 19.29 14.22 4.86
CA LEU A 532 19.47 15.19 5.94
C LEU A 532 19.91 16.56 5.40
N ASP A 533 20.71 16.58 4.34
CA ASP A 533 21.19 17.79 3.70
C ASP A 533 20.05 18.51 2.96
N GLU A 534 19.20 17.74 2.31
CA GLU A 534 18.02 18.25 1.60
C GLU A 534 16.94 18.74 2.57
N ILE A 535 16.70 18.05 3.70
CA ILE A 535 15.81 18.56 4.76
C ILE A 535 16.37 19.87 5.33
N THR A 536 17.67 19.95 5.55
CA THR A 536 18.31 21.14 6.09
C THR A 536 18.16 22.32 5.12
N PHE A 537 18.26 22.05 3.81
CA PHE A 537 18.03 23.05 2.76
C PHE A 537 16.58 23.52 2.71
N GLU A 538 15.62 22.58 2.74
CA GLU A 538 14.19 22.90 2.78
C GLU A 538 13.79 23.66 4.05
N GLN A 539 14.37 23.32 5.18
CA GLN A 539 14.19 24.07 6.42
C GLN A 539 14.72 25.51 6.31
N PHE A 540 15.86 25.67 5.65
CA PHE A 540 16.41 26.99 5.37
C PHE A 540 15.48 27.81 4.48
N LEU A 541 15.04 27.25 3.35
CA LEU A 541 14.10 27.91 2.44
C LEU A 541 12.79 28.29 3.14
N HIS A 542 12.20 27.35 3.88
CA HIS A 542 10.96 27.60 4.62
C HIS A 542 11.11 28.71 5.66
N ARG A 543 12.24 28.74 6.39
CA ARG A 543 12.50 29.83 7.35
C ARG A 543 12.67 31.17 6.65
N ALA A 544 13.43 31.20 5.55
CA ALA A 544 13.63 32.42 4.77
C ALA A 544 12.30 32.97 4.18
N GLU A 545 11.48 32.10 3.61
CA GLU A 545 10.13 32.44 3.12
C GLU A 545 9.22 32.96 4.24
N THR A 546 9.21 32.27 5.39
CA THR A 546 8.37 32.65 6.53
C THR A 546 8.75 34.04 7.06
N ILE A 547 10.06 34.35 7.17
CA ILE A 547 10.52 35.64 7.66
C ILE A 547 10.26 36.74 6.60
N HIS A 548 10.32 36.40 5.32
CA HIS A 548 9.94 37.32 4.25
C HIS A 548 8.44 37.68 4.33
N ASP A 549 7.58 36.70 4.54
CA ASP A 549 6.16 36.94 4.78
C ASP A 549 5.90 37.78 6.06
N ASP A 550 6.70 37.57 7.10
CA ASP A 550 6.65 38.39 8.32
C ASP A 550 7.04 39.84 8.04
N ALA A 551 8.06 40.09 7.20
CA ALA A 551 8.42 41.44 6.76
C ALA A 551 7.24 42.12 6.07
N HIS A 552 6.59 41.50 5.13
CA HIS A 552 5.40 42.04 4.45
C HIS A 552 4.21 42.29 5.39
N ARG A 553 4.07 41.49 6.45
CA ARG A 553 3.03 41.71 7.48
C ARG A 553 3.34 42.92 8.34
N LEU A 554 4.60 43.08 8.77
CA LEU A 554 5.01 44.24 9.52
C LEU A 554 4.83 45.53 8.71
N GLU A 555 5.18 45.53 7.40
CA GLU A 555 4.97 46.66 6.51
C GLU A 555 3.47 47.05 6.41
N ARG A 556 2.57 46.06 6.49
CA ARG A 556 1.12 46.27 6.51
C ARG A 556 0.55 46.62 7.89
N GLY A 557 1.39 46.86 8.85
CA GLY A 557 1.00 47.32 10.19
C GLY A 557 0.65 46.23 11.19
N GLU A 558 1.15 44.99 10.99
CA GLU A 558 0.94 43.92 11.98
C GLU A 558 1.57 44.34 13.35
N HIS A 559 0.76 44.25 14.40
CA HIS A 559 1.24 44.56 15.75
C HIS A 559 2.01 43.37 16.35
N VAL A 560 3.13 43.65 16.98
CA VAL A 560 3.93 42.64 17.67
C VAL A 560 4.18 43.11 19.10
N SER A 561 3.93 42.24 20.05
CA SER A 561 4.14 42.46 21.50
C SER A 561 5.03 41.38 22.11
N GLY A 562 5.30 41.53 23.41
CA GLY A 562 6.06 40.55 24.18
C GLY A 562 7.52 40.93 24.35
N PRO A 563 8.25 40.23 25.25
CA PRO A 563 9.64 40.60 25.63
C PRO A 563 10.63 40.63 24.45
N ALA A 564 10.39 39.81 23.42
CA ALA A 564 11.26 39.74 22.24
C ALA A 564 10.72 40.53 21.04
N ALA A 565 9.72 41.41 21.20
CA ALA A 565 9.07 42.12 20.09
C ALA A 565 10.04 42.99 19.28
N ASP A 566 10.93 43.75 19.96
CA ASP A 566 11.89 44.61 19.27
C ASP A 566 12.95 43.82 18.52
N GLU A 567 13.42 42.74 19.14
CA GLU A 567 14.37 41.83 18.48
C GLU A 567 13.74 41.13 17.29
N TYR A 568 12.45 40.75 17.37
CA TYR A 568 11.72 40.21 16.25
C TYR A 568 11.68 41.17 15.08
N ARG A 569 11.27 42.43 15.33
CA ARG A 569 11.25 43.47 14.28
C ARG A 569 12.64 43.70 13.69
N ALA A 570 13.67 43.75 14.54
CA ALA A 570 15.05 43.95 14.10
C ALA A 570 15.55 42.79 13.21
N ARG A 571 15.23 41.55 13.55
CA ARG A 571 15.62 40.38 12.74
C ARG A 571 14.87 40.32 11.42
N VAL A 572 13.55 40.55 11.45
CA VAL A 572 12.73 40.57 10.24
C VAL A 572 13.16 41.69 9.29
N ALA A 573 13.52 42.88 9.81
CA ALA A 573 14.03 43.97 8.98
C ALA A 573 15.35 43.65 8.25
N ARG A 574 16.17 42.75 8.82
CA ARG A 574 17.42 42.29 8.18
C ARG A 574 17.25 41.17 7.18
N VAL A 575 16.04 40.67 6.98
CA VAL A 575 15.77 39.53 6.03
C VAL A 575 16.22 39.87 4.60
N HIS A 576 16.16 41.13 4.20
CA HIS A 576 16.61 41.57 2.87
C HIS A 576 18.09 41.26 2.58
N THR A 577 18.92 41.03 3.62
CA THR A 577 20.32 40.62 3.45
C THR A 577 20.46 39.18 2.96
N PHE A 578 19.41 38.40 3.02
CA PHE A 578 19.36 37.00 2.51
C PHE A 578 18.78 36.91 1.10
N ALA A 579 18.18 37.97 0.58
CA ALA A 579 17.67 38.02 -0.77
C ALA A 579 18.84 37.95 -1.78
N GLY A 580 18.85 36.91 -2.63
CA GLY A 580 19.90 36.69 -3.63
C GLY A 580 21.08 35.82 -3.16
N LEU A 581 21.06 35.28 -1.97
CA LEU A 581 22.06 34.30 -1.52
C LEU A 581 21.96 32.99 -2.29
N THR A 582 22.97 32.70 -3.10
CA THR A 582 23.10 31.39 -3.73
C THR A 582 23.77 30.43 -2.79
N VAL A 583 23.00 29.53 -2.18
CA VAL A 583 23.50 28.52 -1.24
C VAL A 583 23.63 27.21 -1.99
N THR A 584 24.86 26.73 -2.17
CA THR A 584 25.16 25.53 -2.97
C THR A 584 25.78 24.41 -2.17
N THR A 585 26.24 24.67 -0.94
CA THR A 585 26.93 23.67 -0.10
C THR A 585 26.28 23.52 1.26
N LYS A 586 26.37 22.30 1.82
CA LYS A 586 25.90 21.96 3.17
C LYS A 586 26.48 22.87 4.26
N SER A 587 27.74 23.22 4.15
CA SER A 587 28.40 24.10 5.10
C SER A 587 27.78 25.50 5.10
N GLN A 588 27.46 26.03 3.90
CA GLN A 588 26.77 27.32 3.74
C GLN A 588 25.35 27.28 4.33
N ILE A 589 24.59 26.16 4.11
CA ILE A 589 23.26 25.97 4.68
C ILE A 589 23.30 25.95 6.20
N ASN A 590 24.20 25.15 6.79
CA ASN A 590 24.34 25.07 8.24
C ASN A 590 24.77 26.41 8.85
N SER A 591 25.66 27.16 8.20
CA SER A 591 26.05 28.49 8.59
C SER A 591 24.87 29.47 8.54
N ALA A 592 24.08 29.43 7.47
CA ALA A 592 22.89 30.25 7.32
C ALA A 592 21.83 29.92 8.39
N LEU A 593 21.54 28.64 8.62
CA LEU A 593 20.60 28.18 9.65
C LEU A 593 21.07 28.53 11.07
N SER A 594 22.38 28.65 11.29
CA SER A 594 22.96 29.09 12.58
C SER A 594 22.89 30.60 12.75
N ASN A 595 22.56 31.37 11.70
CA ASN A 595 22.45 32.81 11.78
C ASN A 595 21.34 33.21 12.76
N PRO A 596 21.62 34.06 13.76
CA PRO A 596 20.62 34.53 14.73
C PRO A 596 19.38 35.13 14.07
N ASP A 597 19.51 35.79 12.93
CA ASP A 597 18.41 36.45 12.23
C ASP A 597 17.38 35.44 11.68
N LEU A 598 17.80 34.23 11.31
CA LEU A 598 16.92 33.13 10.88
C LEU A 598 16.38 32.27 12.05
N GLN A 599 16.75 32.58 13.30
CA GLN A 599 16.27 31.87 14.48
C GLN A 599 14.95 32.46 15.00
N ILE A 600 13.96 32.57 14.08
CA ILE A 600 12.57 32.90 14.37
C ILE A 600 11.74 31.66 14.13
N HIS A 601 11.00 31.23 15.13
CA HIS A 601 10.19 30.01 15.08
C HIS A 601 8.76 30.32 15.49
N HIS A 602 7.81 30.05 14.60
CA HIS A 602 6.39 30.24 14.88
C HIS A 602 5.79 28.99 15.53
N GLY A 603 5.26 29.18 16.74
CA GLY A 603 4.50 28.15 17.45
C GLY A 603 2.98 28.32 17.25
N ALA A 604 2.20 27.52 17.97
CA ALA A 604 0.73 27.57 17.87
C ALA A 604 0.15 28.89 18.38
N VAL A 605 0.73 29.49 19.43
CA VAL A 605 0.20 30.66 20.15
C VAL A 605 1.28 31.69 20.53
N VAL A 606 2.51 31.50 20.07
CA VAL A 606 3.64 32.36 20.36
C VAL A 606 4.71 32.18 19.30
N THR A 607 5.34 33.28 18.90
CA THR A 607 6.54 33.30 18.05
C THR A 607 7.77 33.36 18.92
N CYS A 608 8.70 32.42 18.73
CA CYS A 608 9.96 32.36 19.48
C CYS A 608 11.10 33.02 18.70
N VAL A 609 11.63 34.10 19.20
CA VAL A 609 12.88 34.73 18.74
C VAL A 609 14.03 34.03 19.47
N PHE A 610 14.43 32.87 18.96
CA PHE A 610 15.25 31.95 19.72
C PHE A 610 16.65 32.46 20.00
N ARG A 611 17.00 32.44 21.27
CA ARG A 611 18.36 32.59 21.80
C ARG A 611 18.57 31.52 22.84
N ARG A 612 19.52 30.64 22.59
CA ARG A 612 19.77 29.48 23.46
C ARG A 612 20.05 29.88 24.92
N ALA A 613 20.87 30.91 25.11
CA ALA A 613 21.30 31.35 26.43
C ALA A 613 20.15 31.80 27.34
N THR A 614 19.00 32.19 26.77
CA THR A 614 17.84 32.72 27.50
C THR A 614 16.59 31.86 27.31
N ALA A 615 16.71 30.70 26.66
CA ALA A 615 15.60 29.83 26.34
C ALA A 615 15.09 29.08 27.59
N ALA A 616 13.94 29.47 28.13
CA ALA A 616 13.30 28.84 29.29
C ALA A 616 12.81 27.41 29.06
N CYS A 617 12.81 26.93 27.82
CA CYS A 617 12.39 25.60 27.41
C CYS A 617 13.53 24.58 27.31
N LEU A 618 14.79 25.00 27.44
CA LEU A 618 15.98 24.16 27.39
C LEU A 618 16.61 24.01 28.77
N GLU A 619 17.16 22.82 29.04
CA GLU A 619 18.01 22.57 30.17
C GLU A 619 19.49 22.86 29.82
N PRO A 620 20.35 23.13 30.79
CA PRO A 620 21.77 23.42 30.52
C PRO A 620 22.49 22.31 29.72
N THR A 621 22.05 21.07 29.86
CA THR A 621 22.60 19.89 29.21
C THR A 621 22.00 19.64 27.81
N ASP A 622 20.90 20.32 27.44
CA ASP A 622 20.28 20.16 26.14
C ASP A 622 21.20 20.72 25.03
N SER A 623 21.49 19.88 24.02
CA SER A 623 22.31 20.29 22.87
C SER A 623 21.47 20.87 21.71
N SER A 624 20.14 21.02 21.88
CA SER A 624 19.23 21.47 20.82
C SER A 624 19.56 22.87 20.30
N ALA A 625 19.54 23.02 19.00
CA ALA A 625 19.65 24.30 18.30
C ALA A 625 18.27 24.97 18.04
N GLU A 626 17.17 24.38 18.53
CA GLU A 626 15.81 24.82 18.31
C GLU A 626 14.98 24.83 19.61
N PRO A 627 13.89 25.61 19.67
CA PRO A 627 13.04 25.67 20.86
C PRO A 627 12.30 24.36 21.08
N SER A 628 12.11 23.97 22.36
CA SER A 628 11.27 22.83 22.75
C SER A 628 9.84 23.29 23.00
N TRP A 629 8.94 23.06 22.05
CA TRP A 629 7.54 23.50 22.12
C TRP A 629 6.77 22.87 23.29
N ASN A 630 7.09 21.62 23.66
CA ASN A 630 6.43 20.92 24.77
C ASN A 630 6.75 21.54 26.13
N ARG A 631 7.87 22.28 26.25
CA ARG A 631 8.32 22.96 27.47
C ARG A 631 8.25 24.47 27.32
N CYS A 632 7.66 24.98 26.24
CA CYS A 632 7.57 26.42 25.98
C CYS A 632 6.71 27.13 27.04
N ARG A 633 7.18 28.29 27.51
CA ARG A 633 6.49 29.15 28.46
C ARG A 633 6.15 30.47 27.79
N LEU A 634 4.89 30.90 27.85
CA LEU A 634 4.45 32.15 27.25
C LEU A 634 5.13 33.42 27.84
N GLY A 635 5.62 33.33 29.08
CA GLY A 635 6.39 34.41 29.73
C GLY A 635 7.87 34.41 29.44
N CYS A 636 8.38 33.58 28.52
CA CYS A 636 9.81 33.50 28.18
C CYS A 636 10.30 34.82 27.56
N VAL A 637 11.55 35.20 27.86
CA VAL A 637 12.17 36.41 27.29
C VAL A 637 12.36 36.33 25.78
N ASN A 638 12.37 35.14 25.21
CA ASN A 638 12.41 34.89 23.75
C ASN A 638 11.04 34.94 23.08
N ALA A 639 9.96 35.22 23.82
CA ALA A 639 8.60 35.20 23.29
C ALA A 639 8.24 36.55 22.67
N ALA A 640 7.86 36.54 21.40
CA ALA A 640 7.13 37.58 20.70
C ALA A 640 5.70 37.10 20.37
N ARG A 641 4.76 38.01 20.19
CA ARG A 641 3.38 37.72 19.84
C ARG A 641 2.94 38.62 18.70
N THR A 642 2.61 38.03 17.59
CA THR A 642 2.05 38.71 16.43
C THR A 642 0.50 38.75 16.52
N ASP A 643 -0.16 39.51 15.65
CA ASP A 643 -1.62 39.48 15.55
C ASP A 643 -2.16 38.09 15.23
N ARG A 644 -1.41 37.29 14.46
CA ARG A 644 -1.71 35.87 14.22
C ARG A 644 -1.68 35.03 15.50
N ASP A 645 -0.65 35.21 16.31
CA ASP A 645 -0.53 34.50 17.59
C ASP A 645 -1.66 34.89 18.55
N ALA A 646 -2.05 36.18 18.55
CA ALA A 646 -3.17 36.68 19.33
C ALA A 646 -4.53 36.09 18.89
N ALA A 647 -4.74 35.94 17.57
CA ALA A 647 -5.93 35.28 17.04
C ALA A 647 -6.00 33.80 17.48
N ASN A 648 -4.88 33.09 17.41
CA ASN A 648 -4.79 31.72 17.89
C ASN A 648 -4.99 31.61 19.41
N LEU A 649 -4.41 32.56 20.19
CA LEU A 649 -4.63 32.63 21.64
C LEU A 649 -6.12 32.78 21.98
N ARG A 650 -6.87 33.62 21.25
CA ARG A 650 -8.33 33.74 21.43
C ARG A 650 -9.05 32.41 21.24
N GLN A 651 -8.71 31.68 20.18
CA GLN A 651 -9.28 30.35 19.92
C GLN A 651 -8.95 29.36 21.04
N HIS A 652 -7.70 29.36 21.53
CA HIS A 652 -7.28 28.51 22.63
C HIS A 652 -7.98 28.87 23.95
N VAL A 653 -8.19 30.16 24.24
CA VAL A 653 -8.96 30.61 25.42
C VAL A 653 -10.40 30.07 25.37
N ILE A 654 -11.06 30.15 24.21
CA ILE A 654 -12.41 29.60 24.01
C ILE A 654 -12.40 28.09 24.23
N ALA A 655 -11.44 27.38 23.69
CA ALA A 655 -11.33 25.92 23.85
C ALA A 655 -11.13 25.53 25.34
N LEU A 656 -10.19 26.16 26.03
CA LEU A 656 -9.94 25.91 27.46
C LEU A 656 -11.12 26.24 28.35
N GLN A 657 -11.94 27.28 28.02
CA GLN A 657 -13.19 27.59 28.72
C GLN A 657 -14.23 26.49 28.52
N ARG A 658 -14.33 25.97 27.31
CA ARG A 658 -15.23 24.85 26.99
C ARG A 658 -14.83 23.59 27.75
N ASP A 659 -13.49 23.28 27.78
CA ASP A 659 -12.98 22.14 28.52
C ASP A 659 -13.27 22.25 30.03
N LEU A 660 -13.15 23.46 30.63
CA LEU A 660 -13.48 23.71 32.03
C LEU A 660 -14.95 23.52 32.35
N ALA A 661 -15.85 23.75 31.41
CA ALA A 661 -17.27 23.55 31.55
C ALA A 661 -17.69 22.05 31.45
N THR A 662 -16.78 21.15 31.17
CA THR A 662 -17.10 19.72 31.06
C THR A 662 -17.44 19.14 32.41
N PRO A 663 -18.63 18.52 32.58
CA PRO A 663 -19.06 17.88 33.83
C PRO A 663 -18.11 16.72 34.22
N GLY A 664 -17.85 16.62 35.54
CA GLY A 664 -17.01 15.50 36.05
C GLY A 664 -15.51 15.62 35.84
N LEU A 665 -15.03 16.78 35.44
CA LEU A 665 -13.59 16.99 35.24
C LEU A 665 -12.81 16.76 36.56
N PRO A 666 -11.76 15.87 36.59
CA PRO A 666 -10.93 15.63 37.78
C PRO A 666 -10.25 16.90 38.28
N ALA A 667 -10.16 17.09 39.59
CA ALA A 667 -9.60 18.30 40.21
C ALA A 667 -8.20 18.67 39.70
N PRO A 668 -7.22 17.76 39.59
CA PRO A 668 -5.89 18.10 39.08
C PRO A 668 -5.88 18.57 37.63
N LEU A 669 -6.78 18.01 36.80
CA LEU A 669 -6.93 18.42 35.39
C LEU A 669 -7.60 19.81 35.31
N ARG A 670 -8.61 20.06 36.12
CA ARG A 670 -9.27 21.35 36.23
C ARG A 670 -8.28 22.47 36.60
N GLU A 671 -7.46 22.24 37.61
CA GLU A 671 -6.43 23.19 38.06
C GLU A 671 -5.41 23.50 36.96
N ARG A 672 -4.95 22.46 36.24
CA ARG A 672 -4.03 22.63 35.11
C ARG A 672 -4.64 23.44 33.97
N ILE A 673 -5.91 23.20 33.64
CA ILE A 673 -6.62 23.94 32.59
C ILE A 673 -6.84 25.39 33.04
N GLN A 674 -7.19 25.64 34.30
CA GLN A 674 -7.36 26.98 34.87
C GLN A 674 -6.03 27.78 34.82
N THR A 675 -4.91 27.17 35.21
CA THR A 675 -3.61 27.80 35.13
C THR A 675 -3.26 28.20 33.68
N ARG A 676 -3.46 27.31 32.74
CA ARG A 676 -3.26 27.62 31.32
C ARG A 676 -4.18 28.73 30.81
N LEU A 677 -5.44 28.72 31.21
CA LEU A 677 -6.41 29.75 30.83
C LEU A 677 -5.97 31.14 31.33
N ILE A 678 -5.48 31.22 32.57
CA ILE A 678 -4.98 32.46 33.16
C ILE A 678 -3.77 32.97 32.37
N GLU A 679 -2.81 32.07 32.05
CA GLU A 679 -1.59 32.43 31.29
C GLU A 679 -1.95 32.91 29.88
N HIS A 680 -2.89 32.22 29.19
CA HIS A 680 -3.30 32.60 27.84
C HIS A 680 -4.04 33.95 27.84
N ARG A 681 -4.91 34.19 28.79
CA ARG A 681 -5.62 35.47 28.93
C ARG A 681 -4.63 36.61 29.22
N LYS A 682 -3.68 36.41 30.16
CA LYS A 682 -2.66 37.39 30.46
C LYS A 682 -1.84 37.76 29.22
N ALA A 683 -1.45 36.76 28.44
CA ALA A 683 -0.69 36.96 27.21
C ALA A 683 -1.49 37.72 26.15
N LEU A 684 -2.79 37.41 26.00
CA LEU A 684 -3.69 38.09 25.08
C LEU A 684 -3.96 39.54 25.48
N THR A 685 -4.31 39.80 26.76
CA THR A 685 -4.51 41.16 27.30
C THR A 685 -3.26 42.01 27.15
N GLY A 686 -2.08 41.41 27.42
CA GLY A 686 -0.80 42.09 27.21
C GLY A 686 -0.53 42.51 25.78
N HIS A 687 -0.94 41.66 24.80
CA HIS A 687 -0.84 41.99 23.39
C HIS A 687 -1.79 43.12 23.01
N GLU A 688 -3.05 43.04 23.42
CA GLU A 688 -4.08 44.02 23.11
C GLU A 688 -3.80 45.40 23.73
N SER A 689 -3.34 45.43 25.00
CA SER A 689 -3.04 46.67 25.68
C SER A 689 -1.77 47.37 25.18
N SER A 690 -0.86 46.65 24.52
CA SER A 690 0.36 47.20 23.94
C SER A 690 0.19 47.77 22.53
N ARG A 691 -1.00 47.61 21.94
CA ARG A 691 -1.31 48.14 20.60
C ARG A 691 -1.37 49.68 20.65
N PRO A 692 -0.61 50.36 19.80
CA PRO A 692 -0.73 51.82 19.70
C PRO A 692 -2.14 52.22 19.29
N PRO A 693 -2.70 53.33 19.78
CA PRO A 693 -4.00 53.83 19.35
C PRO A 693 -3.95 54.06 17.84
N THR A 694 -4.94 53.49 17.12
CA THR A 694 -5.11 53.76 15.69
C THR A 694 -5.34 55.26 15.51
N SER A 695 -4.42 55.99 14.88
CA SER A 695 -4.74 57.35 14.44
C SER A 695 -5.95 57.29 13.48
N PRO A 696 -6.98 58.09 13.69
CA PRO A 696 -8.08 58.16 12.73
C PRO A 696 -7.47 58.53 11.36
N LEU A 697 -7.75 57.73 10.36
CA LEU A 697 -7.51 58.10 8.95
C LEU A 697 -8.13 59.50 8.72
N GLN A 698 -7.32 60.45 8.32
CA GLN A 698 -7.87 61.67 7.75
C GLN A 698 -8.66 61.27 6.50
N ASP A 699 -9.97 61.42 6.60
CA ASP A 699 -10.85 61.46 5.43
C ASP A 699 -10.36 62.62 4.54
N GLY A 700 -9.48 62.28 3.60
CA GLY A 700 -9.05 63.18 2.54
C GLY A 700 -10.16 63.31 1.51
N GLU A 701 -10.68 64.50 1.44
CA GLU A 701 -11.66 64.98 0.49
C GLU A 701 -11.38 64.50 -0.94
N ALA A 702 -12.44 63.95 -1.54
CA ALA A 702 -12.55 63.80 -2.96
C ALA A 702 -12.81 65.19 -3.60
N GLU A 703 -11.93 65.60 -4.51
CA GLU A 703 -12.24 66.38 -5.69
C GLU A 703 -11.91 65.63 -6.95
#